data_1fb06b202d92762b9e7dd414f1ca67e1
#
_entry.id   1fb06b202d92762b9e7dd414f1ca67e1
#
_cell.length_a   1.000
_cell.length_b   1.000
_cell.length_c   1.000
_cell.angle_alpha   90.00
_cell.angle_beta   90.00
_cell.angle_gamma   90.00
#
_symmetry.space_group_name_H-M   'P 1'
#
loop_
_entity.id
_entity.type
_entity.pdbx_description
1 polymer ?
#
loop_
_entity_poly.entity_id
_entity_poly.type
_entity_poly.pdbx_seq_one_letter_code
_entity_poly.pdbx_strand_id
1 'polypeptide(L)'
;MSSIDVDELEVRVRRRLALVDARRTDSAPGNARARSEDARSGKGTASLERRLPSDGGVVAQKAASDVATIASACEGIAIFDSLRPEERDALFRAMYRLEYAAGEAVVRQGEEGFNFYVVVAGSAVVTVRRDTDEPSDRRKAHEKQQDAEEEEVRTLWPGDTFGEVALLHSVPRSATVRCGRRAATVWALDRQTFKRTLSGGAFQRREAYDRLLGGVPTLERLDDYDRKRLADAVVPCAFAKGQAICTRGKAEGAKFHIIERGECSVELLGGKEVNRLKPGDYFGEVAALQRAEPTATVVALTGVQTLSLDHDAFVRMLGEDVIDAMRRRTRAYHYATTQDRARAPSTLPKRANTYHGGGVTTTNPGMATGARARIGCGDGGGGGMLAARARLRRGNVSTQDTSSSSSSSATSYLRRYTERKSSIGDAGARVVRWRDERGRSTVRRRDLSFHKELGVGMSGEVYLARAANLGNAHCCVKVMSKRKLLRLDQAENIMRERALMRSFGDTPFVMQSLCSFQDTAHLYLVMDFMPGGDLFQLLVNGTDKGIFTPPTVVFYASEVLLALEYLHGRGYVYRDLKPENILIDGGGHLKLADLGFCKPLRPGERTYTTCGTSDYMAPEVMLSQGYDMSADYWAFGVLVYEMLAGYAPFQAKTDSQRHRRILTADLRFKDGFQLRAKDLVSKLCVVDTSRRLGMLSGGVDDIKRHAFFHEHGKADWAARARREATPPLMPVIRRAEDMTRGDALKSVARATAAEAPSPASDRVFGEYF
;
A
#
# COMPACT_ATOMS: atom_id res chain seq x y z
N MET A 1 23.53 -20.74 -5.19
CA MET A 1 22.65 -20.29 -6.30
C MET A 1 22.34 -18.84 -6.03
N SER A 2 22.74 -17.94 -6.94
CA SER A 2 22.52 -16.51 -6.79
C SER A 2 21.01 -16.25 -6.66
N SER A 3 20.62 -15.51 -5.63
CA SER A 3 19.27 -14.96 -5.51
C SER A 3 18.99 -14.15 -6.77
N ILE A 4 17.88 -14.47 -7.45
CA ILE A 4 17.42 -13.64 -8.56
C ILE A 4 17.00 -12.33 -7.92
N ASP A 5 17.67 -11.25 -8.30
CA ASP A 5 17.30 -9.91 -7.90
C ASP A 5 15.95 -9.58 -8.57
N VAL A 6 14.91 -9.50 -7.75
CA VAL A 6 13.53 -9.24 -8.22
C VAL A 6 13.45 -7.84 -8.82
N ASP A 7 14.23 -6.88 -8.28
CA ASP A 7 14.27 -5.50 -8.78
C ASP A 7 14.95 -5.46 -10.17
N GLU A 8 16.00 -6.25 -10.39
CA GLU A 8 16.63 -6.37 -11.71
C GLU A 8 15.68 -7.00 -12.74
N LEU A 9 14.88 -8.01 -12.33
CA LEU A 9 13.87 -8.61 -13.16
C LEU A 9 12.77 -7.61 -13.54
N GLU A 10 12.30 -6.82 -12.57
CA GLU A 10 11.29 -5.78 -12.80
C GLU A 10 11.79 -4.72 -13.79
N VAL A 11 13.03 -4.23 -13.62
CA VAL A 11 13.66 -3.27 -14.56
C VAL A 11 13.76 -3.86 -15.96
N ARG A 12 14.13 -5.13 -16.10
CA ARG A 12 14.23 -5.80 -17.41
C ARG A 12 12.87 -5.97 -18.08
N VAL A 13 11.82 -6.32 -17.33
CA VAL A 13 10.45 -6.44 -17.84
C VAL A 13 9.93 -5.07 -18.28
N ARG A 14 10.11 -4.01 -17.49
CA ARG A 14 9.72 -2.63 -17.86
C ARG A 14 10.41 -2.16 -19.14
N ARG A 15 11.72 -2.40 -19.28
CA ARG A 15 12.47 -2.06 -20.50
C ARG A 15 11.91 -2.80 -21.73
N ARG A 16 11.53 -4.08 -21.59
CA ARG A 16 10.93 -4.85 -22.68
C ARG A 16 9.53 -4.38 -23.05
N LEU A 17 8.68 -4.05 -22.06
CA LEU A 17 7.35 -3.47 -22.31
C LEU A 17 7.46 -2.13 -23.01
N ALA A 18 8.34 -1.23 -22.58
CA ALA A 18 8.60 0.05 -23.24
C ALA A 18 9.06 -0.10 -24.70
N LEU A 19 9.88 -1.13 -25.01
CA LEU A 19 10.29 -1.44 -26.38
C LEU A 19 9.14 -1.95 -27.28
N VAL A 20 8.15 -2.61 -26.68
CA VAL A 20 6.93 -3.05 -27.38
C VAL A 20 6.04 -1.86 -27.71
N ASP A 21 5.89 -0.91 -26.78
CA ASP A 21 5.09 0.31 -26.98
C ASP A 21 5.74 1.28 -27.95
N ALA A 22 7.07 1.50 -27.89
CA ALA A 22 7.79 2.35 -28.83
C ALA A 22 7.66 1.86 -30.29
N ARG A 23 7.59 0.54 -30.51
CA ARG A 23 7.36 -0.03 -31.84
C ARG A 23 5.92 0.00 -32.32
N ARG A 24 4.93 0.23 -31.42
CA ARG A 24 3.54 0.50 -31.79
C ARG A 24 3.35 1.89 -32.38
N THR A 25 4.19 2.86 -31.97
CA THR A 25 4.16 4.24 -32.49
C THR A 25 4.87 4.39 -33.82
N ASP A 26 5.85 3.52 -34.14
CA ASP A 26 6.62 3.57 -35.39
C ASP A 26 5.96 2.86 -36.59
N SER A 27 4.83 2.17 -36.40
CA SER A 27 4.14 1.43 -37.46
C SER A 27 2.87 2.12 -38.02
N ALA A 28 2.86 3.45 -38.04
CA ALA A 28 1.83 4.18 -38.78
C ALA A 28 2.42 4.79 -40.07
N PRO A 29 2.23 4.16 -41.26
CA PRO A 29 2.50 4.88 -42.53
C PRO A 29 1.32 5.79 -42.80
N GLY A 30 1.66 7.07 -43.04
CA GLY A 30 0.70 8.03 -43.57
C GLY A 30 0.14 7.62 -44.91
N ASN A 31 -1.17 7.71 -45.04
CA ASN A 31 -1.80 8.24 -46.24
C ASN A 31 -3.28 8.55 -45.95
N ALA A 32 -3.60 9.81 -46.01
CA ALA A 32 -4.95 10.31 -46.12
C ALA A 32 -5.47 10.11 -47.54
N ARG A 33 -6.62 9.46 -47.68
CA ARG A 33 -7.72 9.87 -48.59
C ARG A 33 -8.84 8.82 -48.63
N ALA A 34 -10.00 9.29 -48.21
CA ALA A 34 -11.33 8.97 -48.71
C ALA A 34 -11.76 7.48 -48.80
N ARG A 35 -12.72 7.08 -47.96
CA ARG A 35 -14.12 6.83 -48.42
C ARG A 35 -14.94 6.29 -47.25
N SER A 36 -16.10 6.90 -47.13
CA SER A 36 -17.25 6.44 -46.35
C SER A 36 -17.71 5.05 -46.81
N GLU A 37 -18.40 4.39 -45.85
CA GLU A 37 -19.18 3.15 -45.97
C GLU A 37 -18.48 1.91 -45.44
N ASP A 38 -18.92 1.53 -44.32
CA ASP A 38 -19.34 0.24 -43.74
C ASP A 38 -19.09 0.16 -42.23
N ALA A 39 -19.98 0.82 -41.51
CA ALA A 39 -20.15 0.61 -40.06
C ALA A 39 -21.15 -0.54 -39.87
N ARG A 40 -20.68 -1.79 -39.75
CA ARG A 40 -21.44 -2.86 -39.09
C ARG A 40 -20.50 -3.96 -38.60
N SER A 41 -20.65 -4.20 -37.27
CA SER A 41 -20.13 -5.32 -36.45
C SER A 41 -18.73 -5.17 -35.84
N GLY A 42 -18.73 -4.80 -34.58
CA GLY A 42 -17.56 -4.79 -33.69
C GLY A 42 -17.83 -3.98 -32.43
N LYS A 43 -18.85 -4.35 -31.63
CA LYS A 43 -19.15 -3.66 -30.35
C LYS A 43 -18.09 -4.00 -29.30
N GLY A 44 -17.02 -3.18 -29.27
CA GLY A 44 -16.36 -2.83 -28.02
C GLY A 44 -17.13 -1.67 -27.45
N THR A 45 -17.70 -1.78 -26.26
CA THR A 45 -18.36 -0.68 -25.54
C THR A 45 -17.31 0.36 -25.19
N ALA A 46 -17.10 1.34 -26.09
CA ALA A 46 -16.32 2.53 -25.79
C ALA A 46 -17.11 3.34 -24.74
N SER A 47 -16.51 3.60 -23.59
CA SER A 47 -17.10 4.47 -22.55
C SER A 47 -17.46 5.83 -23.16
N LEU A 48 -18.70 6.25 -22.95
CA LEU A 48 -19.23 7.55 -23.42
C LEU A 48 -18.70 8.73 -22.59
N GLU A 49 -18.07 8.48 -21.44
CA GLU A 49 -17.56 9.55 -20.60
C GLU A 49 -16.52 10.39 -21.34
N ARG A 50 -16.78 11.68 -21.46
CA ARG A 50 -15.83 12.63 -22.01
C ARG A 50 -14.64 12.75 -21.08
N ARG A 51 -13.45 12.45 -21.61
CA ARG A 51 -12.17 12.62 -20.93
C ARG A 51 -11.53 13.93 -21.38
N LEU A 52 -10.66 14.47 -20.52
CA LEU A 52 -9.75 15.53 -20.95
C LEU A 52 -9.01 15.09 -22.22
N PRO A 53 -8.87 15.96 -23.25
CA PRO A 53 -7.95 15.69 -24.36
C PRO A 53 -6.57 15.37 -23.81
N SER A 54 -5.90 14.36 -24.36
CA SER A 54 -4.58 13.89 -23.96
C SER A 54 -3.46 14.94 -24.08
N ASP A 55 -3.74 16.07 -24.70
CA ASP A 55 -2.78 17.13 -25.07
C ASP A 55 -2.64 18.22 -24.01
N GLY A 56 -2.75 17.92 -22.73
CA GLY A 56 -2.32 18.85 -21.66
C GLY A 56 -2.89 20.28 -21.78
N GLY A 57 -4.11 20.43 -22.30
CA GLY A 57 -4.74 21.74 -22.46
C GLY A 57 -4.69 22.49 -21.14
N VAL A 58 -4.12 23.70 -21.15
CA VAL A 58 -4.04 24.60 -20.00
C VAL A 58 -5.45 24.75 -19.44
N VAL A 59 -5.67 24.15 -18.24
CA VAL A 59 -6.92 24.37 -17.51
C VAL A 59 -6.96 25.86 -17.21
N ALA A 60 -7.87 26.59 -17.87
CA ALA A 60 -8.03 28.03 -17.67
C ALA A 60 -8.15 28.29 -16.17
N GLN A 61 -7.44 29.30 -15.69
CA GLN A 61 -7.41 29.66 -14.27
C GLN A 61 -8.86 29.98 -13.84
N LYS A 62 -9.43 29.15 -12.96
CA LYS A 62 -10.82 29.29 -12.49
C LYS A 62 -10.97 30.58 -11.70
N ALA A 63 -12.12 31.21 -11.85
CA ALA A 63 -12.51 32.31 -10.98
C ALA A 63 -12.64 31.80 -9.52
N ALA A 64 -12.32 32.64 -8.55
CA ALA A 64 -12.45 32.28 -7.14
C ALA A 64 -13.90 31.87 -6.76
N SER A 65 -14.90 32.48 -7.44
CA SER A 65 -16.31 32.14 -7.31
C SER A 65 -16.62 30.69 -7.73
N ASP A 66 -15.98 30.19 -8.79
CA ASP A 66 -16.18 28.81 -9.26
C ASP A 66 -15.61 27.81 -8.28
N VAL A 67 -14.41 28.08 -7.73
CA VAL A 67 -13.79 27.24 -6.71
C VAL A 67 -14.66 27.21 -5.45
N ALA A 68 -15.21 28.34 -5.03
CA ALA A 68 -16.11 28.42 -3.87
C ALA A 68 -17.40 27.62 -4.09
N THR A 69 -17.99 27.68 -5.31
CA THR A 69 -19.18 26.88 -5.67
C THR A 69 -18.89 25.38 -5.64
N ILE A 70 -17.74 24.96 -6.19
CA ILE A 70 -17.30 23.56 -6.15
C ILE A 70 -17.09 23.13 -4.69
N ALA A 71 -16.44 23.96 -3.86
CA ALA A 71 -16.17 23.66 -2.47
C ALA A 71 -17.47 23.42 -1.68
N SER A 72 -18.46 24.32 -1.83
CA SER A 72 -19.76 24.18 -1.18
C SER A 72 -20.51 22.93 -1.64
N ALA A 73 -20.47 22.59 -2.93
CA ALA A 73 -21.09 21.39 -3.47
C ALA A 73 -20.44 20.09 -2.97
N CYS A 74 -19.15 20.12 -2.62
CA CYS A 74 -18.40 18.96 -2.13
C CYS A 74 -18.45 18.79 -0.60
N GLU A 75 -19.07 19.72 0.12
CA GLU A 75 -19.24 19.67 1.57
C GLU A 75 -20.09 18.47 2.00
N GLY A 76 -19.68 17.72 3.02
CA GLY A 76 -20.37 16.49 3.45
C GLY A 76 -20.06 15.24 2.63
N ILE A 77 -19.24 15.35 1.57
CA ILE A 77 -18.74 14.18 0.83
C ILE A 77 -17.46 13.67 1.52
N ALA A 78 -17.55 12.48 2.11
CA ALA A 78 -16.49 11.90 2.96
C ALA A 78 -15.09 11.90 2.33
N ILE A 79 -14.98 11.71 1.02
CA ILE A 79 -13.71 11.74 0.29
C ILE A 79 -13.06 13.12 0.43
N PHE A 80 -13.79 14.20 0.20
CA PHE A 80 -13.26 15.56 0.25
C PHE A 80 -13.10 16.04 1.70
N ASP A 81 -14.00 15.64 2.61
CA ASP A 81 -13.93 16.00 4.03
C ASP A 81 -12.70 15.40 4.74
N SER A 82 -12.23 14.23 4.26
CA SER A 82 -11.04 13.56 4.79
C SER A 82 -9.71 14.16 4.29
N LEU A 83 -9.76 15.08 3.31
CA LEU A 83 -8.59 15.73 2.73
C LEU A 83 -8.25 17.04 3.47
N ARG A 84 -6.98 17.41 3.43
CA ARG A 84 -6.51 18.71 3.92
C ARG A 84 -7.03 19.85 3.03
N PRO A 85 -7.18 21.07 3.58
CA PRO A 85 -7.66 22.21 2.81
C PRO A 85 -6.88 22.45 1.52
N GLU A 86 -5.55 22.34 1.56
CA GLU A 86 -4.66 22.56 0.40
C GLU A 86 -4.86 21.49 -0.69
N GLU A 87 -5.10 20.24 -0.27
CA GLU A 87 -5.37 19.11 -1.18
C GLU A 87 -6.73 19.30 -1.87
N ARG A 88 -7.76 19.71 -1.11
CA ARG A 88 -9.08 20.03 -1.66
C ARG A 88 -9.01 21.17 -2.66
N ASP A 89 -8.35 22.25 -2.31
CA ASP A 89 -8.16 23.42 -3.18
C ASP A 89 -7.45 23.05 -4.49
N ALA A 90 -6.40 22.21 -4.40
CA ALA A 90 -5.69 21.74 -5.59
C ALA A 90 -6.59 20.90 -6.49
N LEU A 91 -7.41 20.00 -5.93
CA LEU A 91 -8.37 19.20 -6.67
C LEU A 91 -9.46 20.06 -7.31
N PHE A 92 -10.06 21.00 -6.58
CA PHE A 92 -11.09 21.88 -7.09
C PHE A 92 -10.57 22.75 -8.25
N ARG A 93 -9.33 23.23 -8.18
CA ARG A 93 -8.67 23.91 -9.28
C ARG A 93 -8.38 23.02 -10.48
N ALA A 94 -8.15 21.71 -10.26
CA ALA A 94 -7.88 20.75 -11.31
C ALA A 94 -9.14 20.27 -12.06
N MET A 95 -10.36 20.49 -11.53
CA MET A 95 -11.61 20.15 -12.22
C MET A 95 -11.71 20.90 -13.54
N TYR A 96 -12.38 20.34 -14.54
CA TYR A 96 -12.59 20.93 -15.85
C TYR A 96 -14.08 21.01 -16.20
N ARG A 97 -14.44 21.99 -17.01
CA ARG A 97 -15.84 22.28 -17.38
C ARG A 97 -16.25 21.44 -18.58
N LEU A 98 -17.42 20.81 -18.48
CA LEU A 98 -18.08 20.10 -19.56
C LEU A 98 -19.50 20.63 -19.76
N GLU A 99 -19.94 20.64 -21.01
CA GLU A 99 -21.28 21.02 -21.40
C GLU A 99 -21.95 19.87 -22.15
N TYR A 100 -23.20 19.61 -21.83
CA TYR A 100 -24.00 18.55 -22.40
C TYR A 100 -25.31 19.12 -22.90
N ALA A 101 -25.74 18.63 -24.07
CA ALA A 101 -27.02 19.05 -24.69
C ALA A 101 -28.22 18.48 -23.89
N ALA A 102 -29.38 19.08 -24.10
CA ALA A 102 -30.63 18.56 -23.52
C ALA A 102 -30.87 17.08 -23.89
N GLY A 103 -31.20 16.25 -22.94
CA GLY A 103 -31.40 14.79 -23.10
C GLY A 103 -30.11 13.96 -23.30
N GLU A 104 -28.96 14.60 -23.45
CA GLU A 104 -27.67 13.89 -23.60
C GLU A 104 -27.30 13.12 -22.32
N ALA A 105 -26.82 11.87 -22.46
CA ALA A 105 -26.37 11.09 -21.33
C ALA A 105 -24.95 11.52 -20.92
N VAL A 106 -24.80 11.91 -19.66
CA VAL A 106 -23.50 12.19 -19.02
C VAL A 106 -22.78 10.89 -18.67
N VAL A 107 -23.51 9.95 -18.09
CA VAL A 107 -23.05 8.59 -17.75
C VAL A 107 -24.19 7.59 -17.97
N ARG A 108 -23.87 6.33 -18.25
CA ARG A 108 -24.85 5.24 -18.41
C ARG A 108 -24.62 4.14 -17.40
N GLN A 109 -25.69 3.58 -16.87
CA GLN A 109 -25.66 2.43 -15.96
C GLN A 109 -24.92 1.26 -16.59
N GLY A 110 -24.03 0.60 -15.83
CA GLY A 110 -23.23 -0.52 -16.28
C GLY A 110 -21.94 -0.16 -17.01
N GLU A 111 -21.75 1.10 -17.45
CA GLU A 111 -20.48 1.57 -18.02
C GLU A 111 -19.44 1.84 -16.91
N GLU A 112 -18.16 1.65 -17.22
CA GLU A 112 -17.08 1.96 -16.28
C GLU A 112 -16.99 3.47 -16.03
N GLY A 113 -17.05 3.87 -14.75
CA GLY A 113 -16.98 5.27 -14.34
C GLY A 113 -15.53 5.74 -14.13
N PHE A 114 -15.21 6.96 -14.63
CA PHE A 114 -13.89 7.58 -14.49
C PHE A 114 -13.94 8.94 -13.80
N ASN A 115 -15.08 9.63 -13.85
CA ASN A 115 -15.21 11.01 -13.42
C ASN A 115 -16.19 11.16 -12.24
N PHE A 116 -15.92 12.16 -11.42
CA PHE A 116 -16.83 12.78 -10.48
C PHE A 116 -17.35 14.09 -11.08
N TYR A 117 -18.58 14.45 -10.80
CA TYR A 117 -19.23 15.61 -11.39
C TYR A 117 -19.92 16.49 -10.35
N VAL A 118 -19.87 17.82 -10.59
CA VAL A 118 -20.63 18.85 -9.87
C VAL A 118 -21.51 19.58 -10.89
N VAL A 119 -22.82 19.60 -10.69
CA VAL A 119 -23.75 20.35 -11.55
C VAL A 119 -23.65 21.84 -11.28
N VAL A 120 -23.44 22.65 -12.31
CA VAL A 120 -23.28 24.11 -12.20
C VAL A 120 -24.49 24.84 -12.74
N ALA A 121 -25.01 24.38 -13.89
CA ALA A 121 -26.19 24.98 -14.53
C ALA A 121 -27.02 23.90 -15.24
N GLY A 122 -28.31 24.15 -15.37
CA GLY A 122 -29.26 23.18 -15.92
C GLY A 122 -29.72 22.18 -14.86
N SER A 123 -30.14 21.00 -15.32
CA SER A 123 -30.53 19.89 -14.45
C SER A 123 -30.16 18.56 -15.11
N ALA A 124 -30.02 17.52 -14.31
CA ALA A 124 -29.81 16.16 -14.81
C ALA A 124 -30.73 15.16 -14.09
N VAL A 125 -31.27 14.22 -14.84
CA VAL A 125 -32.19 13.18 -14.35
C VAL A 125 -31.41 11.89 -14.15
N VAL A 126 -31.55 11.28 -12.99
CA VAL A 126 -30.95 9.99 -12.62
C VAL A 126 -32.01 8.91 -12.83
N THR A 127 -31.71 7.94 -13.70
CA THR A 127 -32.57 6.78 -13.96
C THR A 127 -31.85 5.49 -13.65
N VAL A 128 -32.59 4.48 -13.18
CA VAL A 128 -32.09 3.15 -12.89
C VAL A 128 -32.94 2.11 -13.62
N ARG A 129 -32.27 1.19 -14.31
CA ARG A 129 -32.93 -0.01 -14.83
C ARG A 129 -32.96 -1.07 -13.74
N ARG A 130 -34.16 -1.58 -13.45
CA ARG A 130 -34.32 -2.75 -12.58
C ARG A 130 -34.17 -3.99 -13.45
N ASP A 131 -33.22 -4.87 -13.11
CA ASP A 131 -33.16 -6.22 -13.69
C ASP A 131 -34.37 -6.99 -13.08
N THR A 132 -35.40 -7.21 -13.88
CA THR A 132 -36.44 -8.15 -13.54
C THR A 132 -35.90 -9.56 -13.69
N ASP A 133 -35.85 -10.33 -12.61
CA ASP A 133 -35.52 -11.74 -12.42
C ASP A 133 -34.80 -12.48 -13.57
N GLU A 134 -33.71 -13.18 -13.23
CA GLU A 134 -32.86 -13.96 -14.12
C GLU A 134 -33.66 -14.78 -15.15
N PRO A 135 -33.52 -14.52 -16.44
CA PRO A 135 -34.06 -15.45 -17.43
C PRO A 135 -33.09 -16.64 -17.55
N SER A 136 -33.63 -17.82 -17.27
CA SER A 136 -32.93 -19.12 -17.44
C SER A 136 -32.50 -19.41 -18.88
N ASP A 137 -32.70 -18.50 -19.85
CA ASP A 137 -32.37 -18.68 -21.26
C ASP A 137 -31.66 -17.43 -21.85
N ARG A 138 -30.34 -17.56 -22.02
CA ARG A 138 -29.46 -16.49 -22.56
C ARG A 138 -29.82 -15.99 -23.96
N ARG A 139 -30.64 -16.69 -24.72
CA ARG A 139 -31.06 -16.28 -26.08
C ARG A 139 -32.21 -15.24 -26.06
N LYS A 140 -33.04 -15.23 -25.02
CA LYS A 140 -34.12 -14.27 -24.86
C LYS A 140 -33.70 -12.98 -24.16
N ALA A 141 -32.51 -12.95 -23.55
CA ALA A 141 -31.97 -11.77 -22.86
C ALA A 141 -31.61 -10.62 -23.81
N HIS A 142 -31.20 -10.93 -25.05
CA HIS A 142 -30.80 -9.89 -26.02
C HIS A 142 -31.97 -9.12 -26.63
N GLU A 143 -33.16 -9.71 -26.76
CA GLU A 143 -34.35 -9.04 -27.31
C GLU A 143 -35.09 -8.21 -26.24
N LYS A 144 -35.04 -8.62 -24.97
CA LYS A 144 -35.65 -7.87 -23.84
C LYS A 144 -34.83 -6.66 -23.34
N GLN A 145 -33.59 -6.50 -23.79
CA GLN A 145 -32.70 -5.40 -23.36
C GLN A 145 -33.12 -4.03 -23.90
N GLN A 146 -34.04 -3.94 -24.88
CA GLN A 146 -34.49 -2.69 -25.48
C GLN A 146 -35.71 -2.07 -24.78
N ASP A 147 -36.47 -2.85 -24.00
CA ASP A 147 -37.77 -2.42 -23.41
C ASP A 147 -37.77 -2.39 -21.87
N ALA A 148 -36.61 -2.45 -21.20
CA ALA A 148 -36.56 -2.31 -19.75
C ALA A 148 -36.88 -0.86 -19.37
N GLU A 149 -38.01 -0.63 -18.66
CA GLU A 149 -38.41 0.68 -18.16
C GLU A 149 -37.34 1.28 -17.27
N GLU A 150 -36.83 2.46 -17.63
CA GLU A 150 -35.93 3.26 -16.80
C GLU A 150 -36.77 3.99 -15.75
N GLU A 151 -36.63 3.69 -14.48
CA GLU A 151 -37.26 4.38 -13.38
C GLU A 151 -36.49 5.65 -13.03
N GLU A 152 -37.17 6.83 -13.02
CA GLU A 152 -36.55 8.06 -12.54
C GLU A 152 -36.45 8.00 -11.00
N VAL A 153 -35.18 8.09 -10.49
CA VAL A 153 -34.91 8.03 -9.06
C VAL A 153 -34.80 9.42 -8.44
N ARG A 154 -34.17 10.35 -9.18
CA ARG A 154 -33.86 11.69 -8.67
C ARG A 154 -33.54 12.65 -9.82
N THR A 155 -33.89 13.93 -9.64
CA THR A 155 -33.37 15.02 -10.45
C THR A 155 -32.28 15.77 -9.69
N LEU A 156 -31.16 16.04 -10.37
CA LEU A 156 -30.00 16.79 -9.88
C LEU A 156 -30.09 18.24 -10.35
N TRP A 157 -29.78 19.16 -9.43
CA TRP A 157 -29.82 20.61 -9.64
C TRP A 157 -28.44 21.23 -9.45
N PRO A 158 -28.20 22.51 -9.79
CA PRO A 158 -26.96 23.22 -9.51
C PRO A 158 -26.59 23.11 -8.03
N GLY A 159 -25.36 22.68 -7.75
CA GLY A 159 -24.85 22.33 -6.42
C GLY A 159 -24.92 20.85 -6.07
N ASP A 160 -25.69 20.03 -6.83
CA ASP A 160 -25.69 18.57 -6.62
C ASP A 160 -24.46 17.93 -7.28
N THR A 161 -24.07 16.77 -6.73
CA THR A 161 -22.90 16.00 -7.16
C THR A 161 -23.26 14.55 -7.45
N PHE A 162 -22.46 13.88 -8.30
CA PHE A 162 -22.58 12.45 -8.56
C PHE A 162 -21.28 11.82 -9.03
N GLY A 163 -21.15 10.51 -8.83
CA GLY A 163 -20.05 9.71 -9.34
C GLY A 163 -18.77 9.73 -8.53
N GLU A 164 -18.81 10.08 -7.23
CA GLU A 164 -17.68 10.16 -6.30
C GLU A 164 -16.95 8.81 -6.14
N VAL A 165 -17.67 7.70 -6.22
CA VAL A 165 -17.09 6.35 -6.11
C VAL A 165 -16.09 6.09 -7.24
N ALA A 166 -16.33 6.66 -8.42
CA ALA A 166 -15.45 6.53 -9.58
C ALA A 166 -14.06 7.11 -9.38
N LEU A 167 -13.86 8.03 -8.43
CA LEU A 167 -12.54 8.56 -8.07
C LEU A 167 -11.66 7.51 -7.40
N LEU A 168 -12.26 6.61 -6.62
CA LEU A 168 -11.54 5.61 -5.83
C LEU A 168 -11.32 4.32 -6.61
N HIS A 169 -12.37 3.81 -7.26
CA HIS A 169 -12.37 2.48 -7.89
C HIS A 169 -12.94 2.50 -9.31
N SER A 170 -12.50 1.50 -10.10
CA SER A 170 -13.13 1.15 -11.38
C SER A 170 -14.35 0.29 -11.11
N VAL A 171 -15.49 0.93 -10.89
CA VAL A 171 -16.78 0.24 -10.74
C VAL A 171 -17.75 0.69 -11.83
N PRO A 172 -18.63 -0.21 -12.30
CA PRO A 172 -19.69 0.17 -13.21
C PRO A 172 -20.62 1.21 -12.57
N ARG A 173 -21.13 2.13 -13.38
CA ARG A 173 -22.10 3.12 -12.93
C ARG A 173 -23.40 2.43 -12.44
N SER A 174 -23.84 2.80 -11.25
CA SER A 174 -25.06 2.25 -10.65
C SER A 174 -26.36 2.81 -11.27
N ALA A 175 -26.27 3.92 -11.99
CA ALA A 175 -27.40 4.61 -12.61
C ALA A 175 -26.98 5.31 -13.91
N THR A 176 -27.95 5.62 -14.75
CA THR A 176 -27.80 6.52 -15.90
C THR A 176 -28.13 7.95 -15.45
N VAL A 177 -27.29 8.92 -15.84
CA VAL A 177 -27.54 10.35 -15.60
C VAL A 177 -27.62 11.05 -16.97
N ARG A 178 -28.77 11.66 -17.26
CA ARG A 178 -29.05 12.40 -18.49
C ARG A 178 -29.35 13.86 -18.19
N CYS A 179 -28.91 14.77 -19.06
CA CYS A 179 -29.35 16.14 -18.98
C CYS A 179 -30.88 16.25 -19.09
N GLY A 180 -31.48 17.16 -18.34
CA GLY A 180 -32.88 17.44 -18.38
C GLY A 180 -33.34 18.11 -19.69
N ARG A 181 -34.43 18.87 -19.64
CA ARG A 181 -35.01 19.55 -20.84
C ARG A 181 -34.15 20.70 -21.37
N ARG A 182 -33.13 21.13 -20.67
CA ARG A 182 -32.16 22.19 -21.06
C ARG A 182 -30.75 21.62 -21.00
N ALA A 183 -29.84 22.24 -21.74
CA ALA A 183 -28.42 21.96 -21.67
C ALA A 183 -27.92 22.10 -20.21
N ALA A 184 -27.02 21.23 -19.80
CA ALA A 184 -26.42 21.27 -18.48
C ALA A 184 -24.90 21.51 -18.55
N THR A 185 -24.40 22.29 -17.61
CA THR A 185 -22.95 22.51 -17.41
C THR A 185 -22.53 21.83 -16.12
N VAL A 186 -21.43 21.09 -16.17
CA VAL A 186 -20.85 20.40 -15.00
C VAL A 186 -19.36 20.68 -14.89
N TRP A 187 -18.84 20.70 -13.66
CA TRP A 187 -17.43 20.51 -13.38
C TRP A 187 -17.14 19.02 -13.24
N ALA A 188 -16.10 18.53 -13.88
CA ALA A 188 -15.67 17.14 -13.85
C ALA A 188 -14.27 17.01 -13.24
N LEU A 189 -14.03 15.94 -12.48
CA LEU A 189 -12.73 15.53 -11.97
C LEU A 189 -12.49 14.08 -12.32
N ASP A 190 -11.46 13.81 -13.12
CA ASP A 190 -11.10 12.45 -13.46
C ASP A 190 -10.23 11.78 -12.37
N ARG A 191 -10.33 10.43 -12.32
CA ARG A 191 -9.62 9.61 -11.34
C ARG A 191 -8.10 9.75 -11.40
N GLN A 192 -7.51 9.90 -12.58
CA GLN A 192 -6.06 10.02 -12.71
C GLN A 192 -5.57 11.34 -12.14
N THR A 193 -6.27 12.45 -12.46
CA THR A 193 -5.98 13.77 -11.89
C THR A 193 -6.15 13.76 -10.37
N PHE A 194 -7.23 13.14 -9.85
CA PHE A 194 -7.45 12.97 -8.43
C PHE A 194 -6.25 12.26 -7.77
N LYS A 195 -5.89 11.06 -8.23
CA LYS A 195 -4.79 10.28 -7.67
C LYS A 195 -3.43 10.97 -7.78
N ARG A 196 -3.13 11.57 -8.94
CA ARG A 196 -1.86 12.28 -9.17
C ARG A 196 -1.71 13.50 -8.27
N THR A 197 -2.77 14.27 -8.07
CA THR A 197 -2.77 15.46 -7.21
C THR A 197 -2.51 15.07 -5.75
N LEU A 198 -3.20 14.05 -5.24
CA LEU A 198 -3.04 13.60 -3.87
C LEU A 198 -1.69 12.94 -3.62
N SER A 199 -1.25 12.02 -4.49
CA SER A 199 0.04 11.35 -4.33
C SER A 199 1.22 12.32 -4.44
N GLY A 200 1.17 13.26 -5.38
CA GLY A 200 2.19 14.30 -5.52
C GLY A 200 2.27 15.21 -4.30
N GLY A 201 1.12 15.68 -3.81
CA GLY A 201 1.05 16.51 -2.60
C GLY A 201 1.55 15.78 -1.34
N ALA A 202 1.15 14.52 -1.14
CA ALA A 202 1.59 13.70 -0.01
C ALA A 202 3.10 13.44 -0.04
N PHE A 203 3.65 13.11 -1.20
CA PHE A 203 5.08 12.89 -1.38
C PHE A 203 5.88 14.17 -1.07
N GLN A 204 5.53 15.30 -1.69
CA GLN A 204 6.23 16.58 -1.48
C GLN A 204 6.19 17.03 -0.02
N ARG A 205 5.06 16.85 0.63
CA ARG A 205 4.89 17.21 2.06
C ARG A 205 5.79 16.35 2.95
N ARG A 206 5.80 15.03 2.74
CA ARG A 206 6.64 14.12 3.53
C ARG A 206 8.14 14.44 3.37
N GLU A 207 8.58 14.71 2.15
CA GLU A 207 9.95 15.14 1.88
C GLU A 207 10.30 16.50 2.51
N ALA A 208 9.33 17.43 2.57
CA ALA A 208 9.51 18.70 3.26
C ALA A 208 9.64 18.51 4.78
N TYR A 209 8.81 17.64 5.37
CA TYR A 209 8.86 17.33 6.80
C TYR A 209 10.14 16.61 7.19
N ASP A 210 10.57 15.62 6.39
CA ASP A 210 11.85 14.91 6.60
C ASP A 210 13.04 15.88 6.57
N ARG A 211 13.06 16.84 5.63
CA ARG A 211 14.10 17.88 5.57
C ARG A 211 14.09 18.80 6.79
N LEU A 212 12.92 19.23 7.25
CA LEU A 212 12.79 20.07 8.44
C LEU A 212 13.27 19.34 9.70
N LEU A 213 12.89 18.07 9.87
CA LEU A 213 13.37 17.22 10.96
C LEU A 213 14.89 16.99 10.90
N GLY A 214 15.44 16.79 9.69
CA GLY A 214 16.89 16.64 9.47
C GLY A 214 17.71 17.88 9.84
N GLY A 215 17.10 19.08 9.86
CA GLY A 215 17.73 20.32 10.32
C GLY A 215 17.83 20.47 11.84
N VAL A 216 17.23 19.57 12.62
CA VAL A 216 17.20 19.66 14.09
C VAL A 216 18.39 18.90 14.69
N PRO A 217 19.35 19.56 15.37
CA PRO A 217 20.56 18.91 15.89
C PRO A 217 20.31 17.76 16.85
N THR A 218 19.25 17.81 17.64
CA THR A 218 18.89 16.71 18.56
C THR A 218 18.41 15.47 17.82
N LEU A 219 17.95 15.59 16.56
CA LEU A 219 17.47 14.52 15.70
C LEU A 219 18.50 14.08 14.63
N GLU A 220 19.63 14.77 14.50
CA GLU A 220 20.66 14.55 13.46
C GLU A 220 21.19 13.11 13.40
N ARG A 221 21.16 12.38 14.51
CA ARG A 221 21.66 11.00 14.58
C ARG A 221 20.58 9.93 14.44
N LEU A 222 19.35 10.32 14.23
CA LEU A 222 18.34 9.36 13.80
C LEU A 222 18.70 8.87 12.40
N ASP A 223 18.54 7.59 12.18
CA ASP A 223 18.67 7.06 10.84
C ASP A 223 17.54 7.59 9.93
N ASP A 224 17.69 7.37 8.64
CA ASP A 224 16.74 7.86 7.63
C ASP A 224 15.34 7.26 7.83
N TYR A 225 15.26 6.02 8.30
CA TYR A 225 14.01 5.32 8.55
C TYR A 225 13.26 5.92 9.75
N ASP A 226 13.91 6.10 10.89
CA ASP A 226 13.31 6.67 12.10
C ASP A 226 12.91 8.13 11.90
N ARG A 227 13.70 8.92 11.16
CA ARG A 227 13.36 10.29 10.83
C ARG A 227 12.11 10.37 9.93
N LYS A 228 11.99 9.50 8.94
CA LYS A 228 10.79 9.40 8.09
C LYS A 228 9.55 8.94 8.86
N ARG A 229 9.72 8.06 9.84
CA ARG A 229 8.62 7.69 10.76
C ARG A 229 8.17 8.87 11.61
N LEU A 230 9.09 9.69 12.12
CA LEU A 230 8.72 10.94 12.80
C LEU A 230 8.00 11.91 11.84
N ALA A 231 8.45 12.03 10.59
CA ALA A 231 7.77 12.86 9.58
C ALA A 231 6.32 12.43 9.34
N ASP A 232 6.01 11.14 9.50
CA ASP A 232 4.64 10.61 9.41
C ASP A 232 3.80 10.93 10.67
N ALA A 233 4.44 11.16 11.80
CA ALA A 233 3.78 11.44 13.10
C ALA A 233 3.63 12.93 13.42
N VAL A 234 4.25 13.86 12.65
CA VAL A 234 4.13 15.30 12.88
C VAL A 234 2.71 15.79 12.62
N VAL A 235 2.23 16.67 13.49
CA VAL A 235 0.93 17.32 13.38
C VAL A 235 1.13 18.80 13.01
N PRO A 236 0.63 19.27 11.86
CA PRO A 236 0.68 20.69 11.53
C PRO A 236 -0.25 21.49 12.44
N CYS A 237 0.25 22.60 12.96
CA CYS A 237 -0.50 23.53 13.81
C CYS A 237 -0.39 24.94 13.24
N ALA A 238 -1.50 25.69 13.28
CA ALA A 238 -1.56 27.09 12.86
C ALA A 238 -1.89 27.99 14.07
N PHE A 239 -1.22 29.12 14.14
CA PHE A 239 -1.38 30.09 15.21
C PHE A 239 -1.57 31.49 14.63
N ALA A 240 -2.52 32.24 15.18
CA ALA A 240 -2.75 33.62 14.79
C ALA A 240 -1.67 34.55 15.39
N LYS A 241 -1.47 35.70 14.74
CA LYS A 241 -0.58 36.75 15.29
C LYS A 241 -0.99 37.12 16.71
N GLY A 242 -0.02 37.17 17.63
CA GLY A 242 -0.19 37.49 19.05
C GLY A 242 -0.61 36.26 19.89
N GLN A 243 -0.86 35.13 19.32
CA GLN A 243 -1.22 33.92 20.05
C GLN A 243 0.01 33.27 20.68
N ALA A 244 -0.08 32.93 21.99
CA ALA A 244 0.94 32.15 22.67
C ALA A 244 0.87 30.67 22.18
N ILE A 245 1.99 30.14 21.71
CA ILE A 245 2.12 28.74 21.26
C ILE A 245 2.41 27.84 22.46
N CYS A 246 3.29 28.25 23.34
CA CYS A 246 3.50 27.63 24.65
C CYS A 246 3.72 28.71 25.71
N THR A 247 3.34 28.40 26.94
CA THR A 247 3.45 29.35 28.07
C THR A 247 4.36 28.73 29.12
N ARG A 248 5.32 29.52 29.61
CA ARG A 248 6.23 29.10 30.68
C ARG A 248 5.47 28.56 31.88
N GLY A 249 5.92 27.46 32.46
CA GLY A 249 5.36 26.83 33.66
C GLY A 249 3.98 26.20 33.49
N LYS A 250 3.46 26.09 32.25
CA LYS A 250 2.21 25.38 31.95
C LYS A 250 2.53 24.12 31.19
N ALA A 251 2.30 22.96 31.79
CA ALA A 251 2.52 21.64 31.16
C ALA A 251 1.54 21.36 30.01
N GLU A 252 0.35 22.00 30.02
CA GLU A 252 -0.60 21.90 28.92
C GLU A 252 0.01 22.50 27.64
N GLY A 253 0.17 21.65 26.61
CA GLY A 253 0.74 22.04 25.33
C GLY A 253 2.26 21.95 25.22
N ALA A 254 2.93 21.27 26.15
CA ALA A 254 4.37 21.00 26.08
C ALA A 254 4.68 20.05 24.92
N LYS A 255 4.84 20.62 23.72
CA LYS A 255 5.17 19.92 22.47
C LYS A 255 6.47 20.45 21.91
N PHE A 256 7.13 19.60 21.15
CA PHE A 256 8.19 20.01 20.25
C PHE A 256 7.56 20.66 19.00
N HIS A 257 8.05 21.81 18.60
CA HIS A 257 7.59 22.53 17.42
C HIS A 257 8.76 22.88 16.50
N ILE A 258 8.58 22.70 15.20
CA ILE A 258 9.45 23.22 14.14
C ILE A 258 8.64 24.25 13.37
N ILE A 259 9.18 25.45 13.18
CA ILE A 259 8.51 26.52 12.43
C ILE A 259 8.60 26.21 10.93
N GLU A 260 7.45 26.01 10.29
CA GLU A 260 7.35 25.88 8.84
C GLU A 260 7.23 27.24 8.17
N ARG A 261 6.41 28.13 8.75
CA ARG A 261 6.16 29.51 8.26
C ARG A 261 5.90 30.47 9.40
N GLY A 262 6.25 31.76 9.19
CA GLY A 262 6.03 32.84 10.14
C GLY A 262 7.20 33.04 11.08
N GLU A 263 7.04 33.96 12.04
CA GLU A 263 8.07 34.33 13.02
C GLU A 263 7.47 34.31 14.43
N CYS A 264 8.26 33.90 15.43
CA CYS A 264 7.89 33.86 16.83
C CYS A 264 8.87 34.65 17.69
N SER A 265 8.40 35.27 18.81
CA SER A 265 9.25 35.75 19.88
C SER A 265 9.35 34.71 20.99
N VAL A 266 10.53 34.61 21.62
CA VAL A 266 10.76 33.86 22.85
C VAL A 266 10.88 34.83 24.00
N GLU A 267 9.99 34.71 24.98
CA GLU A 267 9.86 35.65 26.09
C GLU A 267 10.14 34.96 27.44
N LEU A 268 10.91 35.64 28.31
CA LEU A 268 11.11 35.26 29.70
C LEU A 268 10.15 35.99 30.63
N LEU A 269 10.28 35.77 31.94
CA LEU A 269 9.52 36.49 32.99
C LEU A 269 9.55 38.00 32.75
N GLY A 270 8.35 38.63 32.74
CA GLY A 270 8.20 40.07 32.52
C GLY A 270 8.03 40.49 31.06
N GLY A 271 7.83 39.53 30.10
CA GLY A 271 7.56 39.85 28.69
C GLY A 271 8.78 40.30 27.90
N LYS A 272 10.00 40.10 28.45
CA LYS A 272 11.23 40.50 27.76
C LYS A 272 11.55 39.51 26.64
N GLU A 273 11.52 39.94 25.38
CA GLU A 273 11.99 39.17 24.22
C GLU A 273 13.50 38.87 24.37
N VAL A 274 13.85 37.59 24.32
CA VAL A 274 15.25 37.11 24.42
C VAL A 274 15.76 36.50 23.14
N ASN A 275 14.85 36.06 22.28
CA ASN A 275 15.20 35.48 20.99
C ASN A 275 14.03 35.61 20.02
N ARG A 276 14.32 35.54 18.71
CA ARG A 276 13.36 35.54 17.64
C ARG A 276 13.60 34.31 16.76
N LEU A 277 12.55 33.53 16.53
CA LEU A 277 12.58 32.27 15.77
C LEU A 277 11.93 32.50 14.42
N LYS A 278 12.51 31.82 13.37
CA LYS A 278 12.15 31.94 11.97
C LYS A 278 11.86 30.54 11.38
N PRO A 279 11.37 30.44 10.13
CA PRO A 279 11.19 29.17 9.46
C PRO A 279 12.48 28.31 9.47
N GLY A 280 12.34 27.02 9.86
CA GLY A 280 13.43 26.08 10.09
C GLY A 280 13.97 26.05 11.53
N ASP A 281 13.66 27.08 12.37
CA ASP A 281 13.96 27.04 13.79
C ASP A 281 12.97 26.13 14.54
N TYR A 282 13.36 25.68 15.73
CA TYR A 282 12.58 24.77 16.55
C TYR A 282 12.60 25.20 18.03
N PHE A 283 11.63 24.71 18.80
CA PHE A 283 11.55 24.96 20.25
C PHE A 283 10.71 23.85 20.93
N GLY A 284 10.82 23.79 22.28
CA GLY A 284 10.05 22.86 23.10
C GLY A 284 10.63 21.45 23.15
N GLU A 285 11.85 21.18 22.63
CA GLU A 285 12.51 19.88 22.62
C GLU A 285 12.76 19.33 24.02
N VAL A 286 13.12 20.21 24.97
CA VAL A 286 13.33 19.80 26.38
C VAL A 286 12.03 19.36 27.02
N ALA A 287 10.98 20.18 26.83
CA ALA A 287 9.66 19.89 27.39
C ALA A 287 9.06 18.60 26.82
N ALA A 288 9.16 18.42 25.50
CA ALA A 288 8.68 17.21 24.83
C ALA A 288 9.46 15.95 25.22
N LEU A 289 10.80 15.99 25.24
CA LEU A 289 11.63 14.83 25.54
C LEU A 289 11.63 14.45 27.03
N GLN A 290 11.55 15.44 27.95
CA GLN A 290 11.68 15.22 29.39
C GLN A 290 10.35 15.25 30.16
N ARG A 291 9.21 15.49 29.49
CA ARG A 291 7.91 15.77 30.12
C ARG A 291 7.99 16.92 31.14
N ALA A 292 8.82 17.91 30.82
CA ALA A 292 9.05 19.07 31.67
C ALA A 292 8.19 20.24 31.23
N GLU A 293 7.97 21.19 32.16
CA GLU A 293 7.28 22.43 31.83
C GLU A 293 8.14 23.30 30.91
N PRO A 294 7.53 24.05 29.97
CA PRO A 294 8.24 25.03 29.14
C PRO A 294 9.00 26.08 29.98
N THR A 295 10.25 26.29 29.62
CA THR A 295 11.13 27.25 30.34
C THR A 295 10.95 28.71 29.90
N ALA A 296 10.28 28.93 28.76
CA ALA A 296 9.98 30.24 28.17
C ALA A 296 8.57 30.27 27.57
N THR A 297 8.03 31.44 27.36
CA THR A 297 6.80 31.66 26.57
C THR A 297 7.19 31.93 25.12
N VAL A 298 6.51 31.28 24.15
CA VAL A 298 6.71 31.53 22.72
C VAL A 298 5.43 32.11 22.15
N VAL A 299 5.53 33.29 21.53
CA VAL A 299 4.40 34.06 20.97
C VAL A 299 4.58 34.22 19.46
N ALA A 300 3.52 34.04 18.72
CA ALA A 300 3.48 34.22 17.25
C ALA A 300 3.52 35.73 16.91
N LEU A 301 4.54 36.19 16.19
CA LEU A 301 4.66 37.61 15.74
C LEU A 301 3.89 37.85 14.44
N THR A 302 3.68 36.83 13.66
CA THR A 302 2.91 36.80 12.39
C THR A 302 1.87 35.69 12.46
N GLY A 303 1.17 35.35 11.35
CA GLY A 303 0.52 34.06 11.21
C GLY A 303 1.60 32.98 11.13
N VAL A 304 1.59 32.01 12.06
CA VAL A 304 2.63 30.98 12.20
C VAL A 304 2.05 29.62 11.90
N GLN A 305 2.78 28.83 11.12
CA GLN A 305 2.54 27.41 10.94
C GLN A 305 3.72 26.63 11.49
N THR A 306 3.44 25.63 12.34
CA THR A 306 4.46 24.74 12.91
C THR A 306 4.11 23.27 12.67
N LEU A 307 5.14 22.44 12.66
CA LEU A 307 5.02 20.97 12.78
C LEU A 307 5.25 20.62 14.25
N SER A 308 4.29 19.96 14.88
CA SER A 308 4.37 19.61 16.29
C SER A 308 4.48 18.11 16.52
N LEU A 309 5.24 17.72 17.54
CA LEU A 309 5.34 16.37 18.08
C LEU A 309 5.21 16.43 19.61
N ASP A 310 4.36 15.60 20.19
CA ASP A 310 4.29 15.42 21.64
C ASP A 310 5.25 14.31 22.12
N HIS A 311 5.44 14.20 23.42
CA HIS A 311 6.26 13.16 24.02
C HIS A 311 5.80 11.77 23.63
N ASP A 312 4.49 11.54 23.62
CA ASP A 312 3.92 10.22 23.31
C ASP A 312 4.14 9.84 21.84
N ALA A 313 4.20 10.79 20.92
CA ALA A 313 4.60 10.55 19.53
C ALA A 313 6.07 10.11 19.43
N PHE A 314 6.99 10.74 20.15
CA PHE A 314 8.38 10.31 20.18
C PHE A 314 8.52 8.89 20.73
N VAL A 315 7.88 8.58 21.87
CA VAL A 315 7.93 7.22 22.47
C VAL A 315 7.31 6.18 21.55
N ARG A 316 6.15 6.49 20.97
CA ARG A 316 5.47 5.59 20.03
C ARG A 316 6.33 5.22 18.84
N MET A 317 7.04 6.20 18.27
CA MET A 317 7.77 6.02 17.03
C MET A 317 9.20 5.48 17.24
N LEU A 318 9.89 5.92 18.29
CA LEU A 318 11.31 5.63 18.49
C LEU A 318 11.58 4.66 19.65
N GLY A 319 10.67 4.52 20.60
CA GLY A 319 10.87 3.75 21.84
C GLY A 319 11.62 4.51 22.91
N GLU A 320 11.49 4.06 24.17
CA GLU A 320 12.10 4.75 25.34
C GLU A 320 13.62 4.74 25.30
N ASP A 321 14.27 3.70 24.81
CA ASP A 321 15.73 3.61 24.77
C ASP A 321 16.36 4.71 23.92
N VAL A 322 15.76 4.98 22.74
CA VAL A 322 16.20 6.07 21.84
C VAL A 322 15.93 7.42 22.49
N ILE A 323 14.76 7.61 23.11
CA ILE A 323 14.40 8.82 23.82
C ILE A 323 15.35 9.10 24.99
N ASP A 324 15.74 8.08 25.76
CA ASP A 324 16.71 8.24 26.84
C ASP A 324 18.09 8.60 26.33
N ALA A 325 18.51 8.08 25.20
CA ALA A 325 19.75 8.51 24.54
C ALA A 325 19.67 9.99 24.10
N MET A 326 18.53 10.43 23.57
CA MET A 326 18.29 11.83 23.20
C MET A 326 18.25 12.74 24.46
N ARG A 327 17.58 12.35 25.53
CA ARG A 327 17.55 13.08 26.83
C ARG A 327 18.95 13.33 27.38
N ARG A 328 19.80 12.29 27.40
CA ARG A 328 21.20 12.42 27.87
C ARG A 328 21.98 13.47 27.05
N ARG A 329 21.78 13.52 25.73
CA ARG A 329 22.46 14.49 24.85
C ARG A 329 21.95 15.90 25.02
N THR A 330 20.65 16.08 25.09
CA THR A 330 20.04 17.39 25.31
C THR A 330 20.54 18.00 26.62
N ARG A 331 20.68 17.21 27.70
CA ARG A 331 21.27 17.65 28.95
C ARG A 331 22.74 18.07 28.79
N ALA A 332 23.55 17.27 28.08
CA ALA A 332 24.96 17.58 27.82
C ALA A 332 25.14 18.87 27.01
N TYR A 333 24.29 19.07 26.01
CA TYR A 333 24.29 20.26 25.17
C TYR A 333 23.92 21.54 25.98
N HIS A 334 22.88 21.47 26.81
CA HIS A 334 22.51 22.57 27.67
C HIS A 334 23.57 22.89 28.75
N TYR A 335 24.22 21.87 29.29
CA TYR A 335 25.30 22.05 30.26
C TYR A 335 26.52 22.74 29.62
N ALA A 336 26.93 22.32 28.41
CA ALA A 336 28.01 22.94 27.68
C ALA A 336 27.72 24.39 27.29
N THR A 337 26.51 24.70 26.80
CA THR A 337 26.11 26.06 26.40
C THR A 337 25.94 27.00 27.59
N THR A 338 25.56 26.50 28.78
CA THR A 338 25.50 27.30 30.00
C THR A 338 26.88 27.58 30.56
N GLN A 339 27.84 26.68 30.48
CA GLN A 339 29.23 26.93 30.89
C GLN A 339 29.95 27.91 29.95
N ASP A 340 29.73 27.79 28.63
CA ASP A 340 30.29 28.76 27.66
C ASP A 340 29.71 30.16 27.82
N ARG A 341 28.42 30.29 28.17
CA ARG A 341 27.81 31.57 28.49
C ARG A 341 28.32 32.16 29.82
N ALA A 342 28.70 31.32 30.78
CA ALA A 342 29.32 31.76 32.03
C ALA A 342 30.79 32.17 31.87
N ARG A 343 31.47 31.73 30.80
CA ARG A 343 32.88 32.03 30.49
C ARG A 343 33.08 33.12 29.43
N ALA A 344 32.01 33.53 28.68
CA ALA A 344 32.12 34.52 27.64
C ALA A 344 32.14 35.97 28.23
N PRO A 345 33.14 36.79 27.90
CA PRO A 345 33.02 38.23 28.13
C PRO A 345 31.90 38.77 27.25
N SER A 346 31.25 39.83 27.71
CA SER A 346 29.98 40.42 27.24
C SER A 346 29.94 40.93 25.78
N THR A 347 30.56 40.24 24.83
CA THR A 347 30.46 40.55 23.41
C THR A 347 30.02 39.31 22.62
N LEU A 348 28.75 39.31 22.24
CA LEU A 348 28.14 38.31 21.38
C LEU A 348 28.77 38.29 19.98
N PRO A 349 29.31 37.18 19.49
CA PRO A 349 29.57 37.04 18.06
C PRO A 349 28.24 36.76 17.36
N LYS A 350 27.83 37.64 16.46
CA LYS A 350 26.78 37.39 15.47
C LYS A 350 27.23 36.21 14.59
N ARG A 351 26.60 35.05 14.74
CA ARG A 351 26.72 34.01 13.76
C ARG A 351 25.96 34.40 12.49
N ALA A 352 26.71 34.74 11.47
CA ALA A 352 26.19 34.88 10.12
C ALA A 352 25.89 33.50 9.56
N ASN A 353 24.61 33.13 9.48
CA ASN A 353 24.16 32.07 8.61
C ASN A 353 23.94 32.67 7.22
N THR A 354 24.96 32.60 6.38
CA THR A 354 24.84 32.88 4.95
C THR A 354 24.31 31.62 4.26
N TYR A 355 23.00 31.53 4.07
CA TYR A 355 22.42 30.72 3.01
C TYR A 355 22.21 31.62 1.79
N HIS A 356 23.05 31.45 0.79
CA HIS A 356 22.82 32.00 -0.55
C HIS A 356 21.71 31.21 -1.23
N GLY A 357 20.60 31.85 -1.45
CA GLY A 357 19.58 31.44 -2.41
C GLY A 357 20.14 31.63 -3.83
N GLY A 358 20.50 30.53 -4.49
CA GLY A 358 20.85 30.53 -5.91
C GLY A 358 19.59 30.50 -6.77
N GLY A 359 19.21 31.65 -7.32
CA GLY A 359 18.26 31.72 -8.44
C GLY A 359 18.91 31.12 -9.69
N VAL A 360 18.19 30.17 -10.29
CA VAL A 360 18.53 29.61 -11.60
C VAL A 360 18.15 30.60 -12.67
N THR A 361 19.15 31.19 -13.33
CA THR A 361 18.99 31.77 -14.67
C THR A 361 19.87 31.01 -15.67
N THR A 362 19.23 30.42 -16.62
CA THR A 362 19.79 29.79 -17.81
C THR A 362 20.50 30.82 -18.69
N THR A 363 21.78 30.62 -18.99
CA THR A 363 22.35 30.93 -20.33
C THR A 363 23.69 30.19 -20.50
N ASN A 364 23.80 29.35 -21.50
CA ASN A 364 25.01 28.89 -22.16
C ASN A 364 25.39 29.92 -23.24
N PRO A 365 26.56 29.92 -23.93
CA PRO A 365 27.75 29.08 -23.90
C PRO A 365 29.10 29.83 -24.07
N GLY A 366 30.22 29.10 -24.08
CA GLY A 366 31.42 29.62 -24.74
C GLY A 366 32.75 29.00 -24.25
N MET A 367 33.38 28.27 -25.14
CA MET A 367 34.72 27.73 -25.17
C MET A 367 35.84 28.66 -24.65
N ALA A 368 36.86 28.11 -23.98
CA ALA A 368 38.25 28.01 -24.50
C ALA A 368 39.28 27.59 -23.45
N THR A 369 39.98 26.53 -23.75
CA THR A 369 41.43 26.28 -23.72
C THR A 369 42.28 26.72 -22.52
N GLY A 370 42.94 25.72 -21.91
CA GLY A 370 44.41 25.66 -21.82
C GLY A 370 45.07 26.21 -20.56
N ALA A 371 45.65 25.37 -19.76
CA ALA A 371 47.10 25.32 -19.57
C ALA A 371 47.51 24.54 -18.31
N ARG A 372 48.45 23.66 -18.50
CA ARG A 372 49.20 22.92 -17.49
C ARG A 372 50.12 23.85 -16.67
N ALA A 373 50.27 23.56 -15.39
CA ALA A 373 51.59 23.73 -14.75
C ALA A 373 51.72 22.70 -13.60
N ARG A 374 52.77 21.91 -13.73
CA ARG A 374 53.40 21.09 -12.66
C ARG A 374 54.32 21.99 -11.85
N ILE A 375 54.65 21.53 -10.65
CA ILE A 375 55.90 21.69 -9.85
C ILE A 375 55.42 21.62 -8.38
N GLY A 376 55.96 20.87 -7.44
CA GLY A 376 57.13 20.07 -7.27
C GLY A 376 57.36 19.87 -5.78
N CYS A 377 58.00 18.80 -5.44
CA CYS A 377 58.38 18.21 -4.16
C CYS A 377 58.74 19.16 -3.00
N GLY A 378 58.57 18.66 -1.77
CA GLY A 378 59.26 19.14 -0.58
C GLY A 378 58.90 18.33 0.67
N ASP A 379 59.87 17.52 1.09
CA ASP A 379 59.95 16.61 2.22
C ASP A 379 59.72 17.24 3.59
N GLY A 380 59.32 16.39 4.54
CA GLY A 380 59.69 16.62 5.93
C GLY A 380 58.74 16.13 7.01
N GLY A 381 58.89 14.87 7.43
CA GLY A 381 59.10 14.48 8.82
C GLY A 381 57.93 14.26 9.79
N GLY A 382 57.72 13.01 10.13
CA GLY A 382 57.74 12.60 11.54
C GLY A 382 56.45 12.18 12.21
N GLY A 383 56.32 10.89 12.52
CA GLY A 383 55.59 10.32 13.67
C GLY A 383 54.16 9.89 13.40
N GLY A 384 53.81 8.68 13.24
CA GLY A 384 53.97 7.48 14.03
C GLY A 384 52.74 7.21 14.85
N MET A 385 51.94 6.21 14.45
CA MET A 385 51.38 5.17 15.30
C MET A 385 50.10 4.55 14.79
N LEU A 386 50.28 3.34 14.31
CA LEU A 386 49.63 2.08 14.74
C LEU A 386 48.19 1.83 14.30
N ALA A 387 48.13 1.11 13.19
CA ALA A 387 47.02 0.22 12.85
C ALA A 387 47.13 -1.06 13.70
N ALA A 388 46.12 -1.42 14.46
CA ALA A 388 45.98 -2.71 15.14
C ALA A 388 44.97 -3.58 14.40
N ARG A 389 45.47 -4.56 13.64
CA ARG A 389 44.73 -5.76 13.23
C ARG A 389 44.68 -6.72 14.40
N ALA A 390 43.49 -7.06 14.91
CA ALA A 390 43.29 -8.15 15.84
C ALA A 390 42.81 -9.41 15.11
N ARG A 391 43.64 -10.45 15.13
CA ARG A 391 43.33 -11.83 14.75
C ARG A 391 42.57 -12.50 15.90
N LEU A 392 41.46 -13.13 15.60
CA LEU A 392 40.71 -14.01 16.52
C LEU A 392 41.49 -15.33 16.73
N ARG A 393 41.80 -15.62 18.00
CA ARG A 393 42.13 -16.96 18.49
C ARG A 393 40.92 -17.52 19.23
N ARG A 394 40.59 -18.78 18.92
CA ARG A 394 39.61 -19.63 19.64
C ARG A 394 40.08 -19.90 21.06
N GLY A 395 39.20 -19.81 22.00
CA GLY A 395 39.33 -20.32 23.37
C GLY A 395 37.97 -20.64 23.97
N ASN A 396 37.76 -21.93 24.28
CA ASN A 396 36.61 -22.41 25.07
C ASN A 396 36.75 -21.91 26.49
N VAL A 397 35.73 -21.31 27.06
CA VAL A 397 35.43 -21.39 28.50
C VAL A 397 33.92 -21.21 28.69
N SER A 398 33.32 -22.16 29.39
CA SER A 398 31.96 -22.14 29.93
C SER A 398 31.85 -21.15 31.10
N THR A 399 30.86 -20.27 31.08
CA THR A 399 30.16 -19.83 32.32
C THR A 399 28.83 -19.17 31.94
N GLN A 400 27.82 -19.49 32.71
CA GLN A 400 26.49 -18.88 32.77
C GLN A 400 26.65 -17.38 33.03
N ASP A 401 25.89 -16.55 32.32
CA ASP A 401 25.19 -15.42 32.93
C ASP A 401 24.13 -14.83 32.00
N THR A 402 23.05 -14.51 32.61
CA THR A 402 21.82 -13.90 32.18
C THR A 402 22.04 -12.42 31.82
N SER A 403 21.65 -12.00 30.61
CA SER A 403 20.99 -10.71 30.39
C SER A 403 20.71 -10.43 28.89
N SER A 404 19.44 -10.25 28.59
CA SER A 404 18.76 -9.39 27.60
C SER A 404 19.53 -8.91 26.36
N SER A 405 19.18 -9.45 25.18
CA SER A 405 19.13 -8.72 23.93
C SER A 405 18.13 -9.38 22.95
N SER A 406 16.99 -8.75 22.78
CA SER A 406 15.82 -9.26 22.07
C SER A 406 15.68 -8.66 20.67
N SER A 407 16.59 -8.94 19.74
CA SER A 407 16.38 -8.52 18.34
C SER A 407 16.92 -9.47 17.27
N SER A 408 17.38 -10.67 17.63
CA SER A 408 17.93 -11.63 16.67
C SER A 408 17.19 -12.97 16.57
N SER A 409 16.02 -13.13 17.20
CA SER A 409 15.40 -14.44 17.41
C SER A 409 14.63 -14.99 16.20
N ALA A 410 13.92 -14.17 15.43
CA ALA A 410 13.10 -14.63 14.29
C ALA A 410 13.95 -15.19 13.13
N THR A 411 15.02 -14.50 12.79
CA THR A 411 15.92 -14.93 11.69
C THR A 411 16.68 -16.20 12.02
N SER A 412 17.02 -16.44 13.29
CA SER A 412 17.71 -17.66 13.75
C SER A 412 16.79 -18.89 13.79
N TYR A 413 15.49 -18.70 14.03
CA TYR A 413 14.50 -19.79 14.03
C TYR A 413 14.19 -20.28 12.61
N LEU A 414 14.06 -19.38 11.65
CA LEU A 414 13.80 -19.73 10.25
C LEU A 414 14.98 -20.50 9.63
N ARG A 415 16.22 -20.18 10.00
CA ARG A 415 17.41 -20.88 9.52
C ARG A 415 17.47 -22.34 10.00
N ARG A 416 17.01 -22.65 11.21
CA ARG A 416 16.93 -24.04 11.73
C ARG A 416 15.79 -24.86 11.11
N TYR A 417 14.73 -24.20 10.59
CA TYR A 417 13.63 -24.89 9.90
C TYR A 417 14.10 -25.46 8.56
N THR A 418 14.94 -24.74 7.83
CA THR A 418 15.51 -25.21 6.56
C THR A 418 16.49 -26.36 6.74
N GLU A 419 17.23 -26.39 7.85
CA GLU A 419 18.14 -27.47 8.17
C GLU A 419 17.42 -28.78 8.57
N ARG A 420 16.23 -28.71 9.21
CA ARG A 420 15.42 -29.89 9.54
C ARG A 420 14.66 -30.50 8.36
N LYS A 421 14.29 -29.71 7.35
CA LYS A 421 13.63 -30.24 6.14
C LYS A 421 14.55 -31.21 5.36
N SER A 422 15.86 -31.16 5.60
CA SER A 422 16.85 -32.09 5.03
C SER A 422 17.03 -33.37 5.85
N SER A 423 16.48 -33.47 7.09
CA SER A 423 16.73 -34.59 8.00
C SER A 423 15.50 -35.42 8.38
N ILE A 424 14.27 -35.04 7.98
CA ILE A 424 13.10 -35.90 8.12
C ILE A 424 12.94 -36.70 6.82
N GLY A 425 13.75 -37.72 6.70
CA GLY A 425 13.56 -38.77 5.72
C GLY A 425 12.43 -39.67 6.19
N ASP A 426 11.25 -39.50 5.60
CA ASP A 426 10.21 -40.51 5.66
C ASP A 426 10.71 -41.70 4.85
N ALA A 427 10.94 -42.84 5.53
CA ALA A 427 11.47 -44.06 4.91
C ALA A 427 10.45 -44.59 3.90
N GLY A 428 10.67 -44.31 2.61
CA GLY A 428 9.89 -44.85 1.52
C GLY A 428 9.28 -43.86 0.52
N ALA A 429 9.17 -42.56 0.83
CA ALA A 429 8.64 -41.60 -0.14
C ALA A 429 9.71 -41.18 -1.15
N ARG A 430 9.52 -41.55 -2.42
CA ARG A 430 10.32 -41.02 -3.54
C ARG A 430 10.24 -39.50 -3.49
N VAL A 431 11.38 -38.80 -3.28
CA VAL A 431 11.45 -37.34 -3.35
C VAL A 431 11.04 -36.90 -4.76
N VAL A 432 9.87 -36.30 -4.87
CA VAL A 432 9.33 -35.79 -6.14
C VAL A 432 10.11 -34.49 -6.46
N ARG A 433 10.89 -34.50 -7.52
CA ARG A 433 11.67 -33.35 -7.98
C ARG A 433 10.94 -32.63 -9.11
N TRP A 434 10.27 -31.53 -8.81
CA TRP A 434 9.60 -30.68 -9.79
C TRP A 434 10.57 -29.84 -10.64
N ARG A 435 11.82 -29.74 -10.21
CA ARG A 435 12.91 -28.98 -10.88
C ARG A 435 14.18 -29.82 -10.97
N ASP A 436 14.92 -29.65 -12.07
CA ASP A 436 16.26 -30.21 -12.20
C ASP A 436 17.31 -29.45 -11.37
N GLU A 437 18.56 -29.89 -11.38
CA GLU A 437 19.68 -29.27 -10.66
C GLU A 437 19.96 -27.82 -11.11
N ARG A 438 19.54 -27.45 -12.32
CA ARG A 438 19.62 -26.09 -12.86
C ARG A 438 18.37 -25.27 -12.56
N GLY A 439 17.43 -25.81 -11.78
CA GLY A 439 16.17 -25.15 -11.39
C GLY A 439 15.11 -25.07 -12.51
N ARG A 440 15.29 -25.77 -13.62
CA ARG A 440 14.33 -25.82 -14.71
C ARG A 440 13.20 -26.80 -14.37
N SER A 441 11.99 -26.55 -14.88
CA SER A 441 10.86 -27.45 -14.69
C SER A 441 11.13 -28.83 -15.30
N THR A 442 10.86 -29.89 -14.51
CA THR A 442 10.88 -31.27 -14.96
C THR A 442 9.53 -31.70 -15.57
N VAL A 443 8.51 -30.82 -15.50
CA VAL A 443 7.13 -31.05 -15.95
C VAL A 443 6.84 -30.13 -17.14
N ARG A 444 6.14 -30.67 -18.13
CA ARG A 444 5.62 -29.95 -19.30
C ARG A 444 4.11 -30.10 -19.37
N ARG A 445 3.43 -29.33 -20.22
CA ARG A 445 1.98 -29.38 -20.39
C ARG A 445 1.46 -30.80 -20.63
N ARG A 446 2.17 -31.60 -21.44
CA ARG A 446 1.80 -33.02 -21.79
C ARG A 446 1.88 -33.99 -20.61
N ASP A 447 2.65 -33.63 -19.56
CA ASP A 447 2.86 -34.50 -18.40
C ASP A 447 1.76 -34.25 -17.33
N LEU A 448 0.89 -33.26 -17.56
CA LEU A 448 -0.19 -32.86 -16.66
C LEU A 448 -1.54 -33.36 -17.16
N SER A 449 -2.24 -34.10 -16.31
CA SER A 449 -3.66 -34.43 -16.50
C SER A 449 -4.49 -33.49 -15.60
N PHE A 450 -5.36 -32.71 -16.22
CA PHE A 450 -6.24 -31.78 -15.55
C PHE A 450 -7.55 -32.45 -15.13
N HIS A 451 -8.01 -32.21 -13.91
CA HIS A 451 -9.16 -32.88 -13.32
C HIS A 451 -10.33 -31.96 -13.04
N LYS A 452 -10.10 -30.83 -12.41
CA LYS A 452 -11.16 -29.89 -11.98
C LYS A 452 -10.67 -28.46 -12.03
N GLU A 453 -11.53 -27.55 -12.47
CA GLU A 453 -11.34 -26.12 -12.28
C GLU A 453 -11.62 -25.76 -10.82
N LEU A 454 -10.65 -25.12 -10.16
CA LEU A 454 -10.73 -24.72 -8.77
C LEU A 454 -11.15 -23.24 -8.63
N GLY A 455 -10.83 -22.42 -9.62
CA GLY A 455 -11.20 -21.02 -9.62
C GLY A 455 -10.80 -20.30 -10.89
N VAL A 456 -11.47 -19.18 -11.16
CA VAL A 456 -11.20 -18.26 -12.28
C VAL A 456 -10.85 -16.90 -11.69
N GLY A 457 -9.66 -16.41 -12.02
CA GLY A 457 -9.21 -15.09 -11.62
C GLY A 457 -9.01 -14.15 -12.81
N MET A 458 -8.72 -12.88 -12.51
CA MET A 458 -8.43 -11.86 -13.53
C MET A 458 -7.22 -12.26 -14.40
N SER A 459 -6.18 -12.79 -13.79
CA SER A 459 -4.92 -13.18 -14.45
C SER A 459 -4.93 -14.57 -15.07
N GLY A 460 -5.89 -15.46 -14.74
CA GLY A 460 -5.92 -16.83 -15.27
C GLY A 460 -6.88 -17.74 -14.51
N GLU A 461 -6.85 -19.00 -14.89
CA GLU A 461 -7.70 -20.06 -14.36
C GLU A 461 -6.85 -21.07 -13.59
N VAL A 462 -7.32 -21.54 -12.44
CA VAL A 462 -6.61 -22.47 -11.56
C VAL A 462 -7.27 -23.85 -11.65
N TYR A 463 -6.47 -24.86 -11.91
CA TYR A 463 -6.93 -26.26 -12.06
C TYR A 463 -6.23 -27.19 -11.08
N LEU A 464 -6.97 -28.16 -10.59
CA LEU A 464 -6.40 -29.36 -9.99
C LEU A 464 -5.84 -30.26 -11.11
N ALA A 465 -4.60 -30.68 -10.97
CA ALA A 465 -3.94 -31.55 -11.95
C ALA A 465 -3.11 -32.62 -11.24
N ARG A 466 -2.75 -33.66 -12.01
CA ARG A 466 -1.76 -34.68 -11.62
C ARG A 466 -0.59 -34.66 -12.60
N ALA A 467 0.62 -34.78 -12.05
CA ALA A 467 1.83 -34.90 -12.85
C ALA A 467 2.20 -36.36 -13.05
N ALA A 468 1.91 -36.89 -14.25
CA ALA A 468 2.08 -38.30 -14.57
C ALA A 468 3.54 -38.79 -14.46
N ASN A 469 4.49 -37.93 -14.89
CA ASN A 469 5.92 -38.22 -14.81
C ASN A 469 6.51 -38.16 -13.39
N LEU A 470 5.72 -37.68 -12.40
CA LEU A 470 6.11 -37.58 -11.01
C LEU A 470 5.26 -38.46 -10.09
N GLY A 471 4.88 -39.64 -10.55
CA GLY A 471 4.12 -40.63 -9.76
C GLY A 471 2.68 -40.21 -9.50
N ASN A 472 2.07 -39.47 -10.42
CA ASN A 472 0.72 -38.92 -10.28
C ASN A 472 0.53 -37.97 -9.10
N ALA A 473 1.58 -37.24 -8.72
CA ALA A 473 1.50 -36.24 -7.66
C ALA A 473 0.44 -35.18 -7.98
N HIS A 474 -0.41 -34.84 -7.01
CA HIS A 474 -1.40 -33.79 -7.14
C HIS A 474 -0.73 -32.41 -7.05
N CYS A 475 -1.21 -31.48 -7.87
CA CYS A 475 -0.77 -30.09 -7.87
C CYS A 475 -1.90 -29.17 -8.33
N CYS A 476 -1.78 -27.89 -8.03
CA CYS A 476 -2.56 -26.84 -8.65
C CYS A 476 -1.78 -26.22 -9.81
N VAL A 477 -2.47 -25.92 -10.90
CA VAL A 477 -1.87 -25.27 -12.07
C VAL A 477 -2.67 -24.03 -12.43
N LYS A 478 -2.05 -22.86 -12.31
CA LYS A 478 -2.60 -21.58 -12.80
C LYS A 478 -2.22 -21.45 -14.27
N VAL A 479 -3.21 -21.45 -15.15
CA VAL A 479 -3.08 -21.32 -16.61
C VAL A 479 -3.43 -19.89 -17.00
N MET A 480 -2.54 -19.20 -17.68
CA MET A 480 -2.66 -17.78 -17.98
C MET A 480 -2.41 -17.52 -19.47
N SER A 481 -3.37 -16.90 -20.17
CA SER A 481 -3.20 -16.50 -21.57
C SER A 481 -2.24 -15.31 -21.67
N LYS A 482 -1.14 -15.46 -22.41
CA LYS A 482 -0.16 -14.40 -22.66
C LYS A 482 -0.81 -13.16 -23.30
N ARG A 483 -1.73 -13.36 -24.25
CA ARG A 483 -2.47 -12.29 -24.92
C ARG A 483 -3.38 -11.52 -23.96
N LYS A 484 -4.12 -12.24 -23.08
CA LYS A 484 -4.98 -11.64 -22.05
C LYS A 484 -4.14 -10.80 -21.07
N LEU A 485 -3.00 -11.31 -20.62
CA LEU A 485 -2.09 -10.61 -19.70
C LEU A 485 -1.54 -9.32 -20.32
N LEU A 486 -1.11 -9.35 -21.58
CA LEU A 486 -0.63 -8.15 -22.29
C LEU A 486 -1.74 -7.12 -22.47
N ARG A 487 -2.97 -7.55 -22.83
CA ARG A 487 -4.12 -6.66 -23.00
C ARG A 487 -4.54 -5.99 -21.69
N LEU A 488 -4.43 -6.71 -20.56
CA LEU A 488 -4.80 -6.22 -19.23
C LEU A 488 -3.63 -5.56 -18.48
N ASP A 489 -2.47 -5.41 -19.12
CA ASP A 489 -1.24 -4.87 -18.51
C ASP A 489 -0.83 -5.60 -17.21
N GLN A 490 -0.99 -6.95 -17.21
CA GLN A 490 -0.69 -7.80 -16.03
C GLN A 490 0.64 -8.56 -16.15
N ALA A 491 1.40 -8.35 -17.23
CA ALA A 491 2.62 -9.11 -17.48
C ALA A 491 3.66 -8.96 -16.36
N GLU A 492 3.88 -7.74 -15.88
CA GLU A 492 4.82 -7.44 -14.81
C GLU A 492 4.39 -8.09 -13.47
N ASN A 493 3.10 -8.01 -13.15
CA ASN A 493 2.56 -8.60 -11.92
C ASN A 493 2.76 -10.12 -11.87
N ILE A 494 2.51 -10.81 -12.99
CA ILE A 494 2.69 -12.27 -13.09
C ILE A 494 4.16 -12.68 -13.02
N MET A 495 5.04 -11.92 -13.65
CA MET A 495 6.48 -12.18 -13.57
C MET A 495 7.00 -11.99 -12.14
N ARG A 496 6.50 -10.97 -11.44
CA ARG A 496 6.80 -10.71 -10.02
C ARG A 496 6.24 -11.83 -9.14
N GLU A 497 4.96 -12.20 -9.29
CA GLU A 497 4.32 -13.30 -8.55
C GLU A 497 5.17 -14.58 -8.66
N ARG A 498 5.53 -14.97 -9.88
CA ARG A 498 6.37 -16.13 -10.12
C ARG A 498 7.73 -16.06 -9.42
N ALA A 499 8.41 -14.92 -9.53
CA ALA A 499 9.72 -14.69 -8.92
C ALA A 499 9.64 -14.79 -7.39
N LEU A 500 8.63 -14.18 -6.77
CA LEU A 500 8.40 -14.20 -5.33
C LEU A 500 8.06 -15.60 -4.83
N MET A 501 7.12 -16.30 -5.48
CA MET A 501 6.78 -17.68 -5.13
C MET A 501 7.96 -18.64 -5.23
N ARG A 502 8.94 -18.31 -6.04
CA ARG A 502 10.19 -19.08 -6.14
C ARG A 502 11.19 -18.71 -5.05
N SER A 503 11.27 -17.45 -4.64
CA SER A 503 12.24 -16.95 -3.67
C SER A 503 11.85 -17.20 -2.22
N PHE A 504 10.55 -17.28 -1.90
CA PHE A 504 10.04 -17.48 -0.55
C PHE A 504 9.93 -18.96 -0.14
N GLY A 505 10.98 -19.73 -0.43
CA GLY A 505 11.02 -21.19 -0.20
C GLY A 505 11.26 -21.63 1.24
N ASP A 506 11.56 -20.69 2.16
CA ASP A 506 12.00 -20.98 3.53
C ASP A 506 10.92 -20.72 4.61
N THR A 507 9.68 -20.40 4.21
CA THR A 507 8.56 -20.25 5.14
C THR A 507 7.43 -21.24 4.81
N PRO A 508 6.77 -21.81 5.85
CA PRO A 508 5.60 -22.67 5.63
C PRO A 508 4.31 -21.89 5.39
N PHE A 509 4.27 -20.56 5.59
CA PHE A 509 3.06 -19.74 5.62
C PHE A 509 2.81 -18.94 4.33
N VAL A 510 3.68 -19.05 3.34
CA VAL A 510 3.50 -18.38 2.03
C VAL A 510 3.51 -19.45 0.94
N MET A 511 2.62 -19.30 -0.04
CA MET A 511 2.52 -20.20 -1.18
C MET A 511 3.80 -20.17 -2.01
N GLN A 512 4.28 -21.36 -2.39
CA GLN A 512 5.48 -21.55 -3.20
C GLN A 512 5.13 -22.14 -4.55
N SER A 513 5.91 -21.80 -5.58
CA SER A 513 5.81 -22.47 -6.85
C SER A 513 6.67 -23.73 -6.89
N LEU A 514 6.08 -24.86 -7.21
CA LEU A 514 6.78 -26.12 -7.46
C LEU A 514 7.64 -26.00 -8.73
N CYS A 515 7.06 -25.50 -9.79
CA CYS A 515 7.75 -25.16 -11.04
C CYS A 515 6.90 -24.19 -11.87
N SER A 516 7.47 -23.67 -12.95
CA SER A 516 6.76 -22.90 -13.96
C SER A 516 7.30 -23.22 -15.35
N PHE A 517 6.47 -23.13 -16.35
CA PHE A 517 6.83 -23.32 -17.75
C PHE A 517 5.83 -22.59 -18.66
N GLN A 518 6.12 -22.52 -19.95
CA GLN A 518 5.27 -21.87 -20.94
C GLN A 518 5.16 -22.69 -22.22
N ASP A 519 4.11 -22.45 -22.97
CA ASP A 519 3.99 -22.82 -24.39
C ASP A 519 3.86 -21.53 -25.24
N THR A 520 3.46 -21.69 -26.50
CA THR A 520 3.31 -20.56 -27.45
C THR A 520 2.28 -19.53 -27.01
N ALA A 521 1.20 -19.93 -26.32
CA ALA A 521 0.06 -19.09 -26.00
C ALA A 521 -0.12 -18.83 -24.50
N HIS A 522 0.39 -19.72 -23.64
CA HIS A 522 0.10 -19.72 -22.20
C HIS A 522 1.34 -19.77 -21.33
N LEU A 523 1.18 -19.26 -20.11
CA LEU A 523 2.08 -19.44 -18.99
C LEU A 523 1.43 -20.40 -18.00
N TYR A 524 2.25 -21.26 -17.38
CA TYR A 524 1.81 -22.25 -16.40
C TYR A 524 2.60 -22.09 -15.11
N LEU A 525 1.90 -21.86 -14.01
CA LEU A 525 2.48 -21.80 -12.66
C LEU A 525 1.95 -22.99 -11.87
N VAL A 526 2.84 -23.91 -11.50
CA VAL A 526 2.52 -25.13 -10.76
C VAL A 526 2.80 -24.92 -9.29
N MET A 527 1.83 -25.20 -8.42
CA MET A 527 1.84 -24.95 -6.99
C MET A 527 1.39 -26.17 -6.20
N ASP A 528 1.63 -26.15 -4.89
CA ASP A 528 1.07 -27.15 -3.96
C ASP A 528 -0.46 -27.15 -4.05
N PHE A 529 -1.05 -28.33 -4.00
CA PHE A 529 -2.50 -28.47 -3.82
C PHE A 529 -2.87 -28.27 -2.36
N MET A 530 -3.83 -27.37 -2.10
CA MET A 530 -4.33 -27.02 -0.78
C MET A 530 -5.74 -27.60 -0.59
N PRO A 531 -5.85 -28.85 -0.06
CA PRO A 531 -7.12 -29.58 -0.06
C PRO A 531 -8.18 -29.00 0.87
N GLY A 532 -7.80 -28.14 1.83
CA GLY A 532 -8.73 -27.46 2.74
C GLY A 532 -9.46 -26.28 2.10
N GLY A 533 -9.13 -25.90 0.85
CA GLY A 533 -9.70 -24.74 0.17
C GLY A 533 -9.20 -23.42 0.74
N ASP A 534 -9.97 -22.37 0.58
CA ASP A 534 -9.66 -21.04 1.13
C ASP A 534 -10.38 -20.79 2.47
N LEU A 535 -9.90 -19.82 3.22
CA LEU A 535 -10.43 -19.49 4.55
C LEU A 535 -11.87 -18.96 4.48
N PHE A 536 -12.27 -18.32 3.38
CA PHE A 536 -13.65 -17.88 3.18
C PHE A 536 -14.60 -19.07 3.12
N GLN A 537 -14.26 -20.11 2.31
CA GLN A 537 -15.03 -21.34 2.22
C GLN A 537 -15.07 -22.08 3.57
N LEU A 538 -13.96 -22.09 4.31
CA LEU A 538 -13.91 -22.69 5.64
C LEU A 538 -14.79 -21.91 6.63
N LEU A 539 -14.83 -20.59 6.56
CA LEU A 539 -15.69 -19.75 7.40
C LEU A 539 -17.17 -20.00 7.10
N VAL A 540 -17.56 -19.98 5.84
CA VAL A 540 -18.97 -20.11 5.42
C VAL A 540 -19.50 -21.54 5.60
N ASN A 541 -18.73 -22.56 5.23
CA ASN A 541 -19.15 -23.95 5.17
C ASN A 541 -18.67 -24.79 6.37
N GLY A 542 -17.65 -24.33 7.09
CA GLY A 542 -17.03 -25.05 8.20
C GLY A 542 -17.64 -24.76 9.57
N THR A 543 -18.62 -23.84 9.63
CA THR A 543 -19.25 -23.42 10.87
C THR A 543 -20.76 -23.25 10.69
N ASP A 544 -21.55 -23.55 11.72
CA ASP A 544 -23.01 -23.45 11.68
C ASP A 544 -23.54 -22.02 11.49
N LYS A 545 -22.73 -21.02 11.79
CA LYS A 545 -23.13 -19.60 11.79
C LYS A 545 -22.27 -18.71 10.89
N GLY A 546 -21.34 -19.27 10.12
CA GLY A 546 -20.39 -18.45 9.32
C GLY A 546 -19.44 -17.61 10.18
N ILE A 547 -19.15 -18.02 11.43
CA ILE A 547 -18.24 -17.33 12.36
C ILE A 547 -17.34 -18.36 13.07
N PHE A 548 -16.10 -17.98 13.31
CA PHE A 548 -15.18 -18.81 14.08
C PHE A 548 -15.27 -18.52 15.58
N THR A 549 -14.95 -19.52 16.39
CA THR A 549 -14.76 -19.33 17.82
C THR A 549 -13.50 -18.49 18.09
N PRO A 550 -13.43 -17.71 19.19
CA PRO A 550 -12.25 -16.92 19.48
C PRO A 550 -10.93 -17.70 19.50
N PRO A 551 -10.82 -18.94 20.06
CA PRO A 551 -9.60 -19.73 19.94
C PRO A 551 -9.21 -20.07 18.49
N THR A 552 -10.19 -20.34 17.64
CA THR A 552 -9.98 -20.59 16.21
C THR A 552 -9.43 -19.33 15.51
N VAL A 553 -9.98 -18.15 15.84
CA VAL A 553 -9.49 -16.89 15.29
C VAL A 553 -8.08 -16.60 15.77
N VAL A 554 -7.76 -16.81 17.06
CA VAL A 554 -6.39 -16.66 17.58
C VAL A 554 -5.42 -17.57 16.83
N PHE A 555 -5.83 -18.81 16.51
CA PHE A 555 -4.98 -19.73 15.74
C PHE A 555 -4.67 -19.17 14.36
N TYR A 556 -5.68 -18.94 13.51
CA TYR A 556 -5.46 -18.48 12.13
C TYR A 556 -4.87 -17.08 12.04
N ALA A 557 -5.30 -16.15 12.91
CA ALA A 557 -4.71 -14.82 13.00
C ALA A 557 -3.21 -14.86 13.34
N SER A 558 -2.79 -15.80 14.22
CA SER A 558 -1.36 -15.98 14.55
C SER A 558 -0.55 -16.42 13.32
N GLU A 559 -1.05 -17.36 12.53
CA GLU A 559 -0.35 -17.85 11.35
C GLU A 559 -0.32 -16.79 10.22
N VAL A 560 -1.41 -16.02 10.04
CA VAL A 560 -1.43 -14.87 9.12
C VAL A 560 -0.40 -13.82 9.54
N LEU A 561 -0.34 -13.51 10.85
CA LEU A 561 0.63 -12.54 11.36
C LEU A 561 2.08 -12.99 11.15
N LEU A 562 2.38 -14.29 11.31
CA LEU A 562 3.70 -14.86 11.02
C LEU A 562 4.03 -14.78 9.51
N ALA A 563 3.04 -14.97 8.64
CA ALA A 563 3.22 -14.81 7.20
C ALA A 563 3.52 -13.35 6.82
N LEU A 564 2.77 -12.38 7.38
CA LEU A 564 3.03 -10.95 7.17
C LEU A 564 4.39 -10.53 7.73
N GLU A 565 4.74 -10.96 8.95
CA GLU A 565 6.06 -10.70 9.55
C GLU A 565 7.20 -11.19 8.64
N TYR A 566 7.04 -12.37 8.05
CA TYR A 566 8.02 -12.93 7.13
C TYR A 566 8.18 -12.05 5.88
N LEU A 567 7.08 -11.59 5.27
CA LEU A 567 7.11 -10.73 4.09
C LEU A 567 7.68 -9.34 4.43
N HIS A 568 7.20 -8.71 5.51
CA HIS A 568 7.64 -7.39 5.96
C HIS A 568 9.12 -7.39 6.35
N GLY A 569 9.59 -8.45 7.03
CA GLY A 569 11.01 -8.60 7.38
C GLY A 569 11.95 -8.73 6.18
N ARG A 570 11.41 -9.02 4.98
CA ARG A 570 12.11 -9.02 3.70
C ARG A 570 11.88 -7.76 2.87
N GLY A 571 11.18 -6.77 3.44
CA GLY A 571 10.87 -5.52 2.78
C GLY A 571 9.73 -5.61 1.76
N TYR A 572 8.83 -6.58 1.87
CA TYR A 572 7.68 -6.71 0.97
C TYR A 572 6.38 -6.35 1.68
N VAL A 573 5.52 -5.58 1.02
CA VAL A 573 4.13 -5.32 1.42
C VAL A 573 3.21 -6.22 0.61
N TYR A 574 2.28 -6.93 1.26
CA TYR A 574 1.43 -7.94 0.64
C TYR A 574 0.28 -7.34 -0.18
N ARG A 575 -0.48 -6.40 0.40
CA ARG A 575 -1.48 -5.51 -0.22
C ARG A 575 -2.81 -6.14 -0.66
N ASP A 576 -3.03 -7.44 -0.52
CA ASP A 576 -4.33 -8.09 -0.84
C ASP A 576 -4.70 -9.17 0.18
N LEU A 577 -4.57 -8.85 1.48
CA LEU A 577 -4.99 -9.74 2.55
C LEU A 577 -6.51 -9.80 2.59
N LYS A 578 -7.05 -11.03 2.42
CA LYS A 578 -8.47 -11.37 2.51
C LYS A 578 -8.63 -12.88 2.67
N PRO A 579 -9.79 -13.39 3.13
CA PRO A 579 -9.99 -14.82 3.35
C PRO A 579 -9.80 -15.68 2.11
N GLU A 580 -10.14 -15.20 0.92
CA GLU A 580 -10.00 -15.92 -0.35
C GLU A 580 -8.54 -16.18 -0.74
N ASN A 581 -7.61 -15.33 -0.25
CA ASN A 581 -6.17 -15.46 -0.51
C ASN A 581 -5.44 -16.25 0.58
N ILE A 582 -6.16 -16.81 1.56
CA ILE A 582 -5.62 -17.64 2.65
C ILE A 582 -6.06 -19.08 2.39
N LEU A 583 -5.13 -19.91 1.96
CA LEU A 583 -5.41 -21.31 1.63
C LEU A 583 -5.05 -22.23 2.80
N ILE A 584 -5.84 -23.30 2.99
CA ILE A 584 -5.70 -24.26 4.09
C ILE A 584 -5.13 -25.57 3.54
N ASP A 585 -4.06 -26.06 4.14
CA ASP A 585 -3.47 -27.34 3.76
C ASP A 585 -4.20 -28.55 4.39
N GLY A 586 -3.78 -29.77 4.03
CA GLY A 586 -4.38 -30.99 4.54
C GLY A 586 -4.21 -31.22 6.05
N GLY A 587 -3.29 -30.51 6.69
CA GLY A 587 -3.06 -30.50 8.12
C GLY A 587 -3.85 -29.43 8.86
N GLY A 588 -4.62 -28.58 8.18
CA GLY A 588 -5.40 -27.50 8.78
C GLY A 588 -4.61 -26.20 9.00
N HIS A 589 -3.37 -26.12 8.54
CA HIS A 589 -2.54 -24.90 8.58
C HIS A 589 -2.72 -24.05 7.33
N LEU A 590 -2.44 -22.75 7.45
CA LEU A 590 -2.63 -21.83 6.33
C LEU A 590 -1.35 -21.53 5.51
N LYS A 591 -1.58 -21.06 4.28
CA LYS A 591 -0.59 -20.35 3.45
C LYS A 591 -1.23 -19.13 2.78
N LEU A 592 -0.53 -17.99 2.79
CA LEU A 592 -0.90 -16.86 1.96
C LEU A 592 -0.61 -17.16 0.48
N ALA A 593 -1.61 -16.96 -0.36
CA ALA A 593 -1.55 -17.13 -1.82
C ALA A 593 -1.61 -15.77 -2.53
N ASP A 594 -1.56 -15.78 -3.85
CA ASP A 594 -1.66 -14.62 -4.74
C ASP A 594 -0.71 -13.47 -4.37
N LEU A 595 0.57 -13.65 -4.72
CA LEU A 595 1.62 -12.65 -4.49
C LEU A 595 1.69 -11.59 -5.62
N GLY A 596 0.71 -11.54 -6.53
CA GLY A 596 0.70 -10.64 -7.68
C GLY A 596 0.70 -9.16 -7.30
N PHE A 597 0.14 -8.83 -6.13
CA PHE A 597 0.17 -7.47 -5.59
C PHE A 597 1.35 -7.19 -4.65
N CYS A 598 2.14 -8.18 -4.24
CA CYS A 598 3.31 -7.95 -3.40
C CYS A 598 4.27 -6.96 -4.05
N LYS A 599 4.77 -6.02 -3.25
CA LYS A 599 5.70 -5.00 -3.72
C LYS A 599 6.89 -4.87 -2.77
N PRO A 600 8.14 -4.85 -3.29
CA PRO A 600 9.29 -4.51 -2.47
C PRO A 600 9.26 -3.02 -2.12
N LEU A 601 9.55 -2.69 -0.87
CA LEU A 601 9.73 -1.34 -0.37
C LEU A 601 10.99 -1.29 0.49
N ARG A 602 11.84 -0.31 0.26
CA ARG A 602 12.98 -0.01 1.13
C ARG A 602 12.48 0.56 2.45
N PRO A 603 13.24 0.45 3.54
CA PRO A 603 12.88 1.11 4.79
C PRO A 603 12.57 2.60 4.56
N GLY A 604 11.41 3.06 5.03
CA GLY A 604 10.95 4.43 4.83
C GLY A 604 10.41 4.78 3.44
N GLU A 605 10.43 3.87 2.46
CA GLU A 605 9.79 4.04 1.15
C GLU A 605 8.28 3.84 1.25
N ARG A 606 7.52 4.52 0.38
CA ARG A 606 6.06 4.35 0.27
C ARG A 606 5.65 4.05 -1.17
N THR A 607 4.55 3.32 -1.30
CA THR A 607 3.88 3.09 -2.59
C THR A 607 2.57 3.87 -2.66
N TYR A 608 2.18 4.27 -3.88
CA TYR A 608 0.99 5.08 -4.15
C TYR A 608 -0.02 4.35 -5.05
N THR A 609 0.27 3.10 -5.41
CA THR A 609 -0.61 2.31 -6.28
C THR A 609 -1.85 1.86 -5.51
N THR A 610 -3.04 2.24 -5.94
CA THR A 610 -4.29 1.74 -5.38
C THR A 610 -4.55 0.34 -5.90
N CYS A 611 -4.51 -0.66 -5.04
CA CYS A 611 -4.78 -2.07 -5.34
C CYS A 611 -5.34 -2.77 -4.10
N GLY A 612 -5.83 -3.99 -4.29
CA GLY A 612 -6.44 -4.79 -3.25
C GLY A 612 -7.98 -4.77 -3.28
N THR A 613 -8.59 -5.53 -2.40
CA THR A 613 -10.05 -5.69 -2.29
C THR A 613 -10.64 -4.54 -1.48
N SER A 614 -11.70 -3.89 -1.98
CA SER A 614 -12.26 -2.64 -1.44
C SER A 614 -12.61 -2.69 0.04
N ASP A 615 -13.16 -3.82 0.52
CA ASP A 615 -13.60 -3.97 1.93
C ASP A 615 -12.43 -4.08 2.92
N TYR A 616 -11.24 -4.45 2.43
CA TYR A 616 -10.00 -4.61 3.19
C TYR A 616 -9.03 -3.43 3.02
N MET A 617 -9.36 -2.50 2.12
CA MET A 617 -8.47 -1.40 1.76
C MET A 617 -8.38 -0.36 2.86
N ALA A 618 -7.16 0.05 3.22
CA ALA A 618 -6.93 1.10 4.21
C ALA A 618 -7.23 2.50 3.66
N PRO A 619 -7.58 3.49 4.51
CA PRO A 619 -7.87 4.87 4.10
C PRO A 619 -6.77 5.50 3.25
N GLU A 620 -5.51 5.36 3.66
CA GLU A 620 -4.34 5.91 2.95
C GLU A 620 -4.13 5.31 1.56
N VAL A 621 -4.54 4.05 1.36
CA VAL A 621 -4.52 3.38 0.05
C VAL A 621 -5.62 3.96 -0.85
N MET A 622 -6.83 4.11 -0.31
CA MET A 622 -7.97 4.68 -1.04
C MET A 622 -7.68 6.11 -1.51
N LEU A 623 -7.10 6.91 -0.63
CA LEU A 623 -6.79 8.32 -0.89
C LEU A 623 -5.46 8.52 -1.64
N SER A 624 -4.74 7.46 -1.99
CA SER A 624 -3.42 7.54 -2.65
C SER A 624 -2.42 8.45 -1.91
N GLN A 625 -2.47 8.47 -0.58
CA GLN A 625 -1.61 9.33 0.27
C GLN A 625 -0.22 8.74 0.52
N GLY A 626 0.06 7.57 -0.07
CA GLY A 626 1.29 6.81 0.14
C GLY A 626 1.22 5.92 1.38
N TYR A 627 1.59 4.64 1.22
CA TYR A 627 1.49 3.63 2.26
C TYR A 627 2.66 2.63 2.21
N ASP A 628 2.85 1.93 3.31
CA ASP A 628 3.82 0.88 3.52
C ASP A 628 3.13 -0.37 4.14
N MET A 629 3.82 -1.11 5.00
CA MET A 629 3.27 -2.29 5.70
C MET A 629 2.04 -1.96 6.55
N SER A 630 1.80 -0.68 6.88
CA SER A 630 0.64 -0.23 7.63
C SER A 630 -0.68 -0.68 7.02
N ALA A 631 -0.76 -0.74 5.68
CA ALA A 631 -1.96 -1.18 4.97
C ALA A 631 -2.29 -2.67 5.24
N ASP A 632 -1.28 -3.54 5.36
CA ASP A 632 -1.49 -4.95 5.68
C ASP A 632 -1.98 -5.13 7.13
N TYR A 633 -1.54 -4.30 8.08
CA TYR A 633 -2.04 -4.33 9.46
C TYR A 633 -3.48 -3.84 9.59
N TRP A 634 -3.89 -2.86 8.77
CA TRP A 634 -5.31 -2.50 8.65
C TRP A 634 -6.14 -3.69 8.15
N ALA A 635 -5.72 -4.30 7.03
CA ALA A 635 -6.40 -5.46 6.44
C ALA A 635 -6.43 -6.65 7.42
N PHE A 636 -5.38 -6.84 8.22
CA PHE A 636 -5.35 -7.83 9.29
C PHE A 636 -6.40 -7.56 10.37
N GLY A 637 -6.62 -6.30 10.75
CA GLY A 637 -7.70 -5.90 11.66
C GLY A 637 -9.09 -6.22 11.09
N VAL A 638 -9.31 -5.95 9.79
CA VAL A 638 -10.54 -6.30 9.07
C VAL A 638 -10.76 -7.81 9.07
N LEU A 639 -9.71 -8.59 8.78
CA LEU A 639 -9.76 -10.06 8.78
C LEU A 639 -10.13 -10.64 10.15
N VAL A 640 -9.52 -10.15 11.23
CA VAL A 640 -9.86 -10.59 12.61
C VAL A 640 -11.31 -10.30 12.94
N TYR A 641 -11.81 -9.11 12.55
CA TYR A 641 -13.21 -8.76 12.72
C TYR A 641 -14.12 -9.71 11.95
N GLU A 642 -13.85 -9.94 10.66
CA GLU A 642 -14.69 -10.77 9.80
C GLU A 642 -14.74 -12.22 10.26
N MET A 643 -13.62 -12.79 10.68
CA MET A 643 -13.60 -14.15 11.26
C MET A 643 -14.50 -14.29 12.49
N LEU A 644 -14.69 -13.23 13.30
CA LEU A 644 -15.52 -13.21 14.50
C LEU A 644 -16.97 -12.80 14.24
N ALA A 645 -17.23 -11.99 13.21
CA ALA A 645 -18.53 -11.41 12.93
C ALA A 645 -19.28 -12.09 11.77
N GLY A 646 -18.53 -12.72 10.84
CA GLY A 646 -19.03 -13.31 9.60
C GLY A 646 -19.22 -12.29 8.46
N TYR A 647 -18.80 -11.03 8.65
CA TYR A 647 -18.84 -9.97 7.63
C TYR A 647 -17.80 -8.89 7.96
N ALA A 648 -17.38 -8.12 6.94
CA ALA A 648 -16.38 -7.07 7.09
C ALA A 648 -16.90 -5.87 7.93
N PRO A 649 -16.05 -5.21 8.77
CA PRO A 649 -16.48 -4.20 9.76
C PRO A 649 -17.12 -2.95 9.14
N PHE A 650 -16.77 -2.61 7.90
CA PHE A 650 -17.21 -1.38 7.23
C PHE A 650 -18.33 -1.62 6.21
N GLN A 651 -18.90 -2.83 6.17
CA GLN A 651 -20.00 -3.17 5.26
C GLN A 651 -21.18 -2.20 5.42
N ALA A 652 -21.72 -1.71 4.30
CA ALA A 652 -22.82 -0.77 4.25
C ALA A 652 -23.71 -1.03 3.03
N LYS A 653 -24.92 -0.40 2.99
CA LYS A 653 -25.88 -0.57 1.91
C LYS A 653 -25.39 0.00 0.58
N THR A 654 -24.56 1.05 0.61
CA THR A 654 -24.02 1.69 -0.58
C THR A 654 -22.49 1.82 -0.48
N ASP A 655 -21.81 1.85 -1.63
CA ASP A 655 -20.36 2.05 -1.70
C ASP A 655 -19.91 3.37 -1.07
N SER A 656 -20.68 4.44 -1.26
CA SER A 656 -20.40 5.74 -0.65
C SER A 656 -20.42 5.68 0.87
N GLN A 657 -21.42 5.00 1.47
CA GLN A 657 -21.49 4.80 2.92
C GLN A 657 -20.34 3.93 3.42
N ARG A 658 -19.97 2.87 2.66
CA ARG A 658 -18.84 2.00 2.99
C ARG A 658 -17.53 2.79 3.00
N HIS A 659 -17.27 3.58 1.96
CA HIS A 659 -16.08 4.41 1.88
C HIS A 659 -16.03 5.43 3.01
N ARG A 660 -17.14 6.09 3.32
CA ARG A 660 -17.22 6.99 4.47
C ARG A 660 -16.80 6.29 5.76
N ARG A 661 -17.34 5.09 6.03
CA ARG A 661 -16.98 4.31 7.23
C ARG A 661 -15.50 3.94 7.28
N ILE A 662 -14.91 3.54 6.14
CA ILE A 662 -13.48 3.24 6.05
C ILE A 662 -12.65 4.49 6.33
N LEU A 663 -12.96 5.62 5.65
CA LEU A 663 -12.20 6.88 5.76
C LEU A 663 -12.25 7.50 7.16
N THR A 664 -13.29 7.22 7.92
CA THR A 664 -13.45 7.70 9.32
C THR A 664 -13.16 6.63 10.37
N ALA A 665 -12.79 5.41 9.95
CA ALA A 665 -12.66 4.23 10.83
C ALA A 665 -13.91 4.02 11.71
N ASP A 666 -15.14 4.21 11.15
CA ASP A 666 -16.42 4.01 11.88
C ASP A 666 -16.67 2.51 12.11
N LEU A 667 -16.00 1.96 13.11
CA LEU A 667 -16.13 0.57 13.55
C LEU A 667 -17.42 0.39 14.38
N ARG A 668 -18.22 -0.61 13.99
CA ARG A 668 -19.43 -0.99 14.72
C ARG A 668 -19.33 -2.44 15.13
N PHE A 669 -19.41 -2.69 16.42
CA PHE A 669 -19.35 -4.03 16.98
C PHE A 669 -20.73 -4.50 17.40
N LYS A 670 -21.04 -5.78 17.15
CA LYS A 670 -22.27 -6.43 17.67
C LYS A 670 -22.23 -6.51 19.19
N ASP A 671 -23.40 -6.56 19.81
CA ASP A 671 -23.50 -6.89 21.23
C ASP A 671 -22.88 -8.27 21.48
N GLY A 672 -22.10 -8.37 22.57
CA GLY A 672 -21.37 -9.59 22.90
C GLY A 672 -20.08 -9.81 22.12
N PHE A 673 -19.64 -8.87 21.26
CA PHE A 673 -18.32 -8.97 20.61
C PHE A 673 -17.22 -8.98 21.68
N GLN A 674 -16.29 -9.93 21.56
CA GLN A 674 -15.23 -10.15 22.56
C GLN A 674 -14.40 -8.87 22.79
N LEU A 675 -14.25 -8.46 24.07
CA LEU A 675 -13.62 -7.18 24.44
C LEU A 675 -12.16 -7.05 23.95
N ARG A 676 -11.38 -8.13 24.09
CA ARG A 676 -9.96 -8.09 23.64
C ARG A 676 -9.81 -8.06 22.12
N ALA A 677 -10.72 -8.72 21.40
CA ALA A 677 -10.77 -8.61 19.95
C ALA A 677 -11.21 -7.21 19.50
N LYS A 678 -12.21 -6.61 20.19
CA LYS A 678 -12.63 -5.23 19.96
C LYS A 678 -11.45 -4.27 20.14
N ASP A 679 -10.68 -4.41 21.21
CA ASP A 679 -9.49 -3.60 21.49
C ASP A 679 -8.43 -3.77 20.41
N LEU A 680 -8.10 -5.01 20.00
CA LEU A 680 -7.15 -5.30 18.93
C LEU A 680 -7.56 -4.67 17.60
N VAL A 681 -8.80 -4.92 17.17
CA VAL A 681 -9.34 -4.38 15.90
C VAL A 681 -9.35 -2.86 15.91
N SER A 682 -9.75 -2.23 17.04
CA SER A 682 -9.76 -0.77 17.18
C SER A 682 -8.37 -0.15 17.12
N LYS A 683 -7.32 -0.87 17.53
CA LYS A 683 -5.93 -0.44 17.46
C LYS A 683 -5.28 -0.69 16.08
N LEU A 684 -5.78 -1.67 15.33
CA LEU A 684 -5.31 -1.97 13.97
C LEU A 684 -6.02 -1.09 12.93
N CYS A 685 -7.33 -0.88 13.06
CA CYS A 685 -8.11 -0.05 12.13
C CYS A 685 -8.14 1.43 12.59
N VAL A 686 -6.96 2.04 12.67
CA VAL A 686 -6.77 3.48 12.98
C VAL A 686 -6.37 4.22 11.71
N VAL A 687 -7.01 5.36 11.42
CA VAL A 687 -6.73 6.17 10.22
C VAL A 687 -5.29 6.71 10.24
N ASP A 688 -4.86 7.22 11.39
CA ASP A 688 -3.47 7.69 11.59
C ASP A 688 -2.51 6.49 11.65
N THR A 689 -1.75 6.30 10.58
CA THR A 689 -0.79 5.18 10.45
C THR A 689 0.28 5.21 11.55
N SER A 690 0.65 6.38 12.08
CA SER A 690 1.64 6.51 13.17
C SER A 690 1.12 6.01 14.53
N ARG A 691 -0.19 5.80 14.65
CA ARG A 691 -0.86 5.28 15.86
C ARG A 691 -1.35 3.85 15.69
N ARG A 692 -1.26 3.30 14.47
CA ARG A 692 -1.72 1.95 14.16
C ARG A 692 -0.81 0.92 14.81
N LEU A 693 -1.41 -0.07 15.48
CA LEU A 693 -0.66 -1.19 16.09
C LEU A 693 0.10 -1.96 14.99
N GLY A 694 1.36 -2.30 15.25
CA GLY A 694 2.29 -2.84 14.25
C GLY A 694 3.21 -1.79 13.63
N MET A 695 2.83 -0.49 13.71
CA MET A 695 3.65 0.63 13.24
C MET A 695 4.35 1.39 14.37
N LEU A 696 4.12 0.99 15.62
CA LEU A 696 4.78 1.54 16.81
C LEU A 696 6.23 1.06 16.92
N SER A 697 6.98 1.56 17.91
CA SER A 697 8.40 1.20 18.11
C SER A 697 8.67 -0.29 18.25
N GLY A 698 7.73 -1.06 18.80
CA GLY A 698 7.84 -2.53 18.92
C GLY A 698 7.43 -3.29 17.65
N GLY A 699 6.94 -2.60 16.61
CA GLY A 699 6.56 -3.23 15.35
C GLY A 699 5.54 -4.36 15.52
N VAL A 700 5.74 -5.47 14.82
CA VAL A 700 4.88 -6.66 14.87
C VAL A 700 4.80 -7.29 16.28
N ASP A 701 5.84 -7.12 17.10
CA ASP A 701 5.85 -7.65 18.47
C ASP A 701 4.82 -6.97 19.38
N ASP A 702 4.42 -5.72 19.08
CA ASP A 702 3.33 -5.05 19.79
C ASP A 702 1.99 -5.76 19.53
N ILE A 703 1.77 -6.25 18.30
CA ILE A 703 0.60 -7.06 17.96
C ILE A 703 0.68 -8.41 18.68
N LYS A 704 1.83 -9.09 18.64
CA LYS A 704 2.02 -10.41 19.29
C LYS A 704 1.82 -10.36 20.80
N ARG A 705 2.20 -9.26 21.44
CA ARG A 705 2.02 -9.04 22.91
C ARG A 705 0.60 -8.63 23.28
N HIS A 706 -0.28 -8.36 22.30
CA HIS A 706 -1.63 -7.92 22.60
C HIS A 706 -2.42 -9.00 23.35
N ALA A 707 -3.23 -8.60 24.34
CA ALA A 707 -3.98 -9.48 25.23
C ALA A 707 -4.91 -10.47 24.50
N PHE A 708 -5.36 -10.17 23.30
CA PHE A 708 -6.16 -11.06 22.46
C PHE A 708 -5.48 -12.40 22.18
N PHE A 709 -4.17 -12.41 21.93
CA PHE A 709 -3.41 -13.63 21.66
C PHE A 709 -3.08 -14.45 22.91
N HIS A 710 -3.38 -13.94 24.11
CA HIS A 710 -3.06 -14.58 25.38
C HIS A 710 -4.30 -14.99 26.19
N GLU A 711 -5.51 -14.72 25.68
CA GLU A 711 -6.76 -14.96 26.42
C GLU A 711 -7.06 -16.44 26.68
N HIS A 712 -6.72 -17.31 25.74
CA HIS A 712 -6.95 -18.76 25.81
C HIS A 712 -5.68 -19.57 26.07
N GLY A 713 -4.75 -19.00 26.84
CA GLY A 713 -3.41 -19.51 27.07
C GLY A 713 -2.37 -18.66 26.34
N LYS A 714 -1.14 -18.64 26.87
CA LYS A 714 -0.05 -17.88 26.25
C LYS A 714 0.23 -18.46 24.86
N ALA A 715 0.04 -17.67 23.81
CA ALA A 715 0.38 -18.10 22.46
C ALA A 715 1.87 -18.41 22.39
N ASP A 716 2.20 -19.67 22.13
CA ASP A 716 3.58 -20.06 21.84
C ASP A 716 3.87 -19.77 20.37
N TRP A 717 4.38 -18.57 20.11
CA TRP A 717 4.73 -18.11 18.77
C TRP A 717 5.80 -18.97 18.10
N ALA A 718 6.71 -19.56 18.90
CA ALA A 718 7.74 -20.43 18.38
C ALA A 718 7.17 -21.78 17.92
N ALA A 719 6.29 -22.40 18.71
CA ALA A 719 5.57 -23.62 18.31
C ALA A 719 4.68 -23.37 17.08
N ARG A 720 4.01 -22.20 17.02
CA ARG A 720 3.23 -21.80 15.83
C ARG A 720 4.10 -21.66 14.57
N ALA A 721 5.22 -20.98 14.68
CA ALA A 721 6.16 -20.82 13.58
C ALA A 721 6.71 -22.16 13.06
N ARG A 722 6.83 -23.17 13.95
CA ARG A 722 7.23 -24.53 13.59
C ARG A 722 6.07 -25.44 13.18
N ARG A 723 4.82 -24.94 13.19
CA ARG A 723 3.59 -25.72 12.94
C ARG A 723 3.41 -26.91 13.90
N GLU A 724 3.85 -26.78 15.14
CA GLU A 724 3.69 -27.79 16.19
C GLU A 724 2.35 -27.65 16.93
N ALA A 725 1.68 -26.51 16.79
CA ALA A 725 0.37 -26.28 17.37
C ALA A 725 -0.73 -26.99 16.57
N THR A 726 -1.59 -27.72 17.24
CA THR A 726 -2.70 -28.45 16.59
C THR A 726 -3.75 -27.45 16.06
N PRO A 727 -4.10 -27.52 14.76
CA PRO A 727 -5.17 -26.70 14.19
C PRO A 727 -6.53 -27.02 14.82
N PRO A 728 -7.35 -25.98 15.09
CA PRO A 728 -8.66 -26.16 15.72
C PRO A 728 -9.72 -26.77 14.79
N LEU A 729 -9.50 -26.63 13.49
CA LEU A 729 -10.36 -27.17 12.45
C LEU A 729 -9.54 -28.03 11.49
N MET A 730 -9.93 -29.29 11.35
CA MET A 730 -9.38 -30.16 10.32
C MET A 730 -10.27 -30.08 9.09
N PRO A 731 -9.71 -29.73 7.90
CA PRO A 731 -10.51 -29.67 6.70
C PRO A 731 -11.05 -31.05 6.33
N VAL A 732 -12.32 -31.11 5.91
CA VAL A 732 -12.91 -32.33 5.34
C VAL A 732 -12.27 -32.55 3.99
N ILE A 733 -11.21 -33.36 3.94
CA ILE A 733 -10.53 -33.70 2.70
C ILE A 733 -11.44 -34.62 1.89
N ARG A 734 -12.14 -34.05 0.93
CA ARG A 734 -12.76 -34.87 -0.13
C ARG A 734 -11.62 -35.49 -0.94
N ARG A 735 -11.66 -36.80 -1.14
CA ARG A 735 -10.65 -37.47 -1.98
C ARG A 735 -10.60 -36.74 -3.34
N ALA A 736 -9.40 -36.51 -3.85
CA ALA A 736 -9.24 -35.85 -5.17
C ALA A 736 -10.03 -36.59 -6.29
N GLU A 737 -10.31 -37.88 -6.09
CA GLU A 737 -11.11 -38.76 -6.98
C GLU A 737 -12.61 -38.38 -6.95
N ASP A 738 -13.14 -37.88 -5.80
CA ASP A 738 -14.53 -37.45 -5.69
C ASP A 738 -14.75 -36.05 -6.33
N MET A 739 -13.69 -35.40 -6.74
CA MET A 739 -13.73 -34.06 -7.36
C MET A 739 -13.75 -34.15 -8.91
N THR A 740 -13.73 -35.31 -9.52
CA THR A 740 -13.75 -35.49 -10.97
C THR A 740 -15.16 -35.49 -11.53
N ARG A 741 -15.65 -34.34 -12.03
CA ARG A 741 -16.80 -34.31 -12.96
C ARG A 741 -16.36 -33.80 -14.32
N GLY A 742 -16.87 -34.43 -15.36
CA GLY A 742 -16.44 -34.35 -16.76
C GLY A 742 -16.44 -33.00 -17.49
N ASP A 743 -16.78 -31.90 -16.82
CA ASP A 743 -16.80 -30.55 -17.41
C ASP A 743 -15.44 -29.84 -17.37
N ALA A 744 -14.51 -30.31 -16.53
CA ALA A 744 -13.18 -29.72 -16.41
C ALA A 744 -12.34 -29.82 -17.69
N LEU A 745 -12.48 -30.95 -18.42
CA LEU A 745 -11.77 -31.15 -19.69
C LEU A 745 -12.22 -30.19 -20.79
N LYS A 746 -13.50 -29.81 -20.80
CA LYS A 746 -14.04 -28.83 -21.75
C LYS A 746 -13.57 -27.40 -21.38
N SER A 747 -13.49 -27.09 -20.10
CA SER A 747 -13.01 -25.78 -19.57
C SER A 747 -11.51 -25.65 -19.89
N VAL A 748 -10.69 -26.64 -19.59
CA VAL A 748 -9.25 -26.65 -19.95
C VAL A 748 -9.05 -26.57 -21.47
N ALA A 749 -9.83 -27.28 -22.26
CA ALA A 749 -9.74 -27.21 -23.72
C ALA A 749 -10.09 -25.79 -24.23
N ARG A 750 -11.05 -25.09 -23.59
CA ARG A 750 -11.35 -23.68 -23.90
C ARG A 750 -10.24 -22.75 -23.44
N ALA A 751 -9.71 -22.92 -22.22
CA ALA A 751 -8.63 -22.11 -21.68
C ALA A 751 -7.32 -22.26 -22.45
N THR A 752 -7.06 -23.46 -22.98
CA THR A 752 -5.86 -23.80 -23.77
C THR A 752 -6.09 -23.83 -25.27
N ALA A 753 -7.32 -23.52 -25.76
CA ALA A 753 -7.59 -23.40 -27.20
C ALA A 753 -6.61 -22.37 -27.81
N ALA A 754 -5.95 -22.82 -28.88
CA ALA A 754 -4.83 -22.11 -29.48
C ALA A 754 -5.26 -20.71 -29.98
N GLU A 755 -5.01 -19.70 -29.15
CA GLU A 755 -4.89 -18.34 -29.64
C GLU A 755 -3.59 -18.23 -30.44
N ALA A 756 -3.64 -17.63 -31.62
CA ALA A 756 -2.46 -17.44 -32.46
C ALA A 756 -1.35 -16.74 -31.68
N PRO A 757 -0.10 -17.22 -31.70
CA PRO A 757 1.00 -16.61 -30.98
C PRO A 757 1.21 -15.18 -31.42
N SER A 758 1.35 -14.26 -30.48
CA SER A 758 1.69 -12.88 -30.76
C SER A 758 3.21 -12.69 -30.69
N PRO A 759 3.86 -12.10 -31.69
CA PRO A 759 5.30 -11.81 -31.63
C PRO A 759 5.68 -10.93 -30.41
N ALA A 760 4.73 -10.16 -29.90
CA ALA A 760 4.92 -9.36 -28.67
C ALA A 760 5.01 -10.24 -27.42
N SER A 761 4.29 -11.38 -27.36
CA SER A 761 4.29 -12.27 -26.21
C SER A 761 5.64 -12.95 -25.98
N ASP A 762 6.32 -13.35 -27.05
CA ASP A 762 7.62 -14.01 -26.93
C ASP A 762 8.73 -13.07 -26.51
N ARG A 763 8.60 -11.77 -26.84
CA ARG A 763 9.54 -10.75 -26.39
C ARG A 763 9.41 -10.44 -24.89
N VAL A 764 8.21 -10.48 -24.35
CA VAL A 764 7.96 -10.19 -22.93
C VAL A 764 8.26 -11.39 -22.04
N PHE A 765 7.82 -12.58 -22.46
CA PHE A 765 7.87 -13.79 -21.64
C PHE A 765 9.00 -14.78 -22.00
N GLY A 766 9.69 -14.59 -23.16
CA GLY A 766 10.51 -15.60 -23.85
C GLY A 766 11.58 -16.33 -23.04
N GLU A 767 12.31 -15.68 -22.14
CA GLU A 767 13.40 -16.32 -21.37
C GLU A 767 13.12 -16.47 -19.87
N TYR A 768 12.06 -15.86 -19.37
CA TYR A 768 11.85 -15.66 -17.94
C TYR A 768 10.80 -16.56 -17.32
N PHE A 769 10.02 -17.32 -18.11
CA PHE A 769 8.97 -18.20 -17.59
C PHE A 769 9.33 -19.68 -17.84
#